data_60199367b6e07acca218ff23a0fcc39e
#
_entry.id   60199367b6e07acca218ff23a0fcc39e
#
_cell.length_a   1.000
_cell.length_b   1.000
_cell.length_c   1.000
_cell.angle_alpha   90.00
_cell.angle_beta   90.00
_cell.angle_gamma   90.00
#
_symmetry.space_group_name_H-M   'P 1'
#
loop_
_entity.id
_entity.type
_entity.pdbx_description
1 polymer ?
#
loop_
_entity_poly.entity_id
_entity_poly.type
_entity_poly.pdbx_seq_one_letter_code
_entity_poly.pdbx_strand_id
1 'polypeptide(L)'
;MSFNCYSKTPKEASLKSLTGKVVYKNGAPAELALVYIKQISKNTYTDENGNFIFSDIPAGKYTVFIKAYETNGITVEVDLTKKSDHLTIVLENNESTTLDNVTITSKSKGKVIKEKGFSVAIANTQKLAIQNLQSTEILGRTAGVKIRQSGGLGSHTHFNLNGLSGNSVRVFIDGIPIRNYGESFSLSSIPPAMIERIETYKGVLPAELTEDALGGGINIILKKSIDTHLSASYSYGSFNTHQVNIDGGYRNPITNFNIDVSTFLNSTDNNYEVWGDNVYVINPNTGKIKYVRAERFHDKYKSKGIKTNIGYTSIKWADEITLGLIISDMENDIQTGPVMDIVYGNRKSKRTSKMLSFKYRKKDIVIDGLSLNTFTSFSHTNRTVIDTVPYMYSWLGKIIRDNNGDPVNWQSNGGEAGDATLAENKEINIANRTGLYYQLHPQHKIGLHYFYNRFTRDIDDPLRPQAERDLTDTRYLTKQIISYSYESNFFTKKLKTNLFYKQYKQDVKLSDPKKAGQEIVATTYKKDISHNGYGAAISFAITPKITLLTSAEKALRMPGISELLGNTSDNIQPTYTLLPETSTNFNLGFLLGTYTTKKHHFNIETNFFIRDIKNLITRGISGSISDTYGFENLGKVKSTGYDLELKYNYNNRLFITSNFSNFNARYNLRYDEFGSEYIYYKDRLRNAPYLTANTYVEYKFNDFIKKNSKLSINYNFGYTHQFYRNWESLASKGKAYIPTQTLHDLGISYTAPNNKTSLSFNAKNITDKQVFDNWAMQKPGRSFYLKLTYRPLF
;
A
#
# COMPACT_ATOMS: atom_id res chain seq x y z
N MET A 1 -36.64 62.75 -4.10
CA MET A 1 -35.65 62.51 -3.02
C MET A 1 -34.63 61.39 -3.47
N SER A 2 -33.50 61.83 -3.94
CA SER A 2 -32.43 60.95 -4.41
C SER A 2 -31.47 60.64 -3.26
N PHE A 3 -31.39 59.38 -2.84
CA PHE A 3 -30.41 58.92 -1.87
C PHE A 3 -29.08 58.63 -2.59
N ASN A 4 -28.09 59.47 -2.37
CA ASN A 4 -26.69 59.21 -2.73
C ASN A 4 -26.09 58.23 -1.69
N CYS A 5 -25.84 57.02 -2.12
CA CYS A 5 -25.10 56.04 -1.34
C CYS A 5 -23.60 56.18 -1.66
N TYR A 6 -22.83 56.83 -0.76
CA TYR A 6 -21.36 56.84 -0.85
C TYR A 6 -20.82 55.47 -0.48
N SER A 7 -20.41 54.72 -1.49
CA SER A 7 -19.58 53.51 -1.32
C SER A 7 -18.17 53.93 -0.91
N LYS A 8 -17.81 53.72 0.35
CA LYS A 8 -16.41 53.77 0.80
C LYS A 8 -15.67 52.56 0.18
N THR A 9 -14.79 52.84 -0.77
CA THR A 9 -13.77 51.83 -1.24
C THR A 9 -13.02 51.28 -0.06
N PRO A 10 -12.88 49.94 0.11
CA PRO A 10 -12.06 49.41 1.15
C PRO A 10 -10.60 49.77 0.86
N LYS A 11 -9.92 50.33 1.85
CA LYS A 11 -8.47 50.55 1.83
C LYS A 11 -7.81 49.21 1.51
N GLU A 12 -6.99 49.11 0.47
CA GLU A 12 -6.19 47.94 0.18
C GLU A 12 -5.39 47.52 1.45
N ALA A 13 -5.76 46.40 2.03
CA ALA A 13 -5.05 45.86 3.17
C ALA A 13 -3.64 45.47 2.73
N SER A 14 -2.62 46.11 3.34
CA SER A 14 -1.25 45.76 3.05
C SER A 14 -0.99 44.30 3.45
N LEU A 15 -0.70 43.46 2.47
CA LEU A 15 -0.40 42.07 2.68
C LEU A 15 1.03 41.90 3.29
N LYS A 16 1.15 41.09 4.29
CA LYS A 16 2.39 40.79 5.04
C LYS A 16 2.75 39.32 4.90
N SER A 17 3.98 38.97 5.23
CA SER A 17 4.40 37.58 5.37
C SER A 17 4.77 37.30 6.82
N LEU A 18 4.42 36.14 7.32
CA LEU A 18 4.87 35.57 8.57
C LEU A 18 5.74 34.35 8.26
N THR A 19 7.00 34.45 8.65
CA THR A 19 7.94 33.33 8.55
C THR A 19 8.38 32.91 9.94
N GLY A 20 8.88 31.68 10.07
CA GLY A 20 9.45 31.30 11.34
C GLY A 20 10.07 29.92 11.30
N LYS A 21 10.66 29.58 12.43
CA LYS A 21 11.30 28.31 12.68
C LYS A 21 10.73 27.72 13.95
N VAL A 22 10.24 26.51 13.87
CA VAL A 22 9.77 25.75 15.04
C VAL A 22 10.85 24.74 15.38
N VAL A 23 11.31 24.81 16.61
CA VAL A 23 12.33 23.89 17.15
C VAL A 23 11.80 23.31 18.46
N TYR A 24 12.28 22.14 18.82
CA TYR A 24 12.06 21.62 20.15
C TYR A 24 13.06 22.27 21.14
N LYS A 25 12.78 22.17 22.44
CA LYS A 25 13.64 22.72 23.52
C LYS A 25 15.12 22.32 23.38
N ASN A 26 15.41 21.27 22.66
CA ASN A 26 16.75 20.78 22.39
C ASN A 26 17.39 21.32 21.10
N GLY A 27 16.82 22.36 20.50
CA GLY A 27 17.33 23.02 19.30
C GLY A 27 17.06 22.31 17.99
N ALA A 28 16.40 21.15 18.01
CA ALA A 28 16.11 20.39 16.82
C ALA A 28 14.92 20.96 16.04
N PRO A 29 14.94 20.92 14.70
CA PRO A 29 13.82 21.38 13.91
C PRO A 29 12.60 20.48 14.13
N ALA A 30 11.44 21.07 14.38
CA ALA A 30 10.16 20.38 14.44
C ALA A 30 9.57 20.25 13.03
N GLU A 31 9.96 19.19 12.30
CA GLU A 31 9.41 18.87 10.98
C GLU A 31 7.93 18.49 11.11
N LEU A 32 7.11 18.95 10.16
CA LEU A 32 5.66 18.70 10.12
C LEU A 32 4.92 19.18 11.38
N ALA A 33 5.49 20.17 12.09
CA ALA A 33 4.74 20.88 13.11
C ALA A 33 3.63 21.71 12.46
N LEU A 34 2.42 21.58 12.97
CA LEU A 34 1.31 22.42 12.56
C LEU A 34 1.52 23.83 13.07
N VAL A 35 1.41 24.81 12.20
CA VAL A 35 1.36 26.23 12.53
C VAL A 35 0.03 26.79 12.04
N TYR A 36 -0.84 27.29 12.93
CA TYR A 36 -2.21 27.71 12.64
C TYR A 36 -2.47 29.12 13.15
N ILE A 37 -2.97 29.99 12.26
CA ILE A 37 -3.36 31.37 12.60
C ILE A 37 -4.87 31.39 12.83
N LYS A 38 -5.28 31.64 14.08
CA LYS A 38 -6.66 31.50 14.54
C LYS A 38 -7.63 32.44 13.82
N GLN A 39 -7.29 33.73 13.67
CA GLN A 39 -8.22 34.77 13.20
C GLN A 39 -8.53 34.66 11.70
N ILE A 40 -7.66 34.08 10.91
CA ILE A 40 -7.83 33.93 9.47
C ILE A 40 -7.93 32.47 9.05
N SER A 41 -8.02 31.53 10.00
CA SER A 41 -8.12 30.09 9.78
C SER A 41 -7.10 29.54 8.78
N LYS A 42 -5.87 30.08 8.79
CA LYS A 42 -4.81 29.76 7.85
C LYS A 42 -3.79 28.85 8.54
N ASN A 43 -3.40 27.78 7.89
CA ASN A 43 -2.40 26.85 8.46
C ASN A 43 -1.27 26.52 7.47
N THR A 44 -0.16 26.05 8.01
CA THR A 44 0.96 25.49 7.27
C THR A 44 1.67 24.44 8.14
N TYR A 45 2.54 23.66 7.53
CA TYR A 45 3.43 22.74 8.24
C TYR A 45 4.86 23.17 8.07
N THR A 46 5.65 22.96 9.10
CA THR A 46 7.09 23.18 9.02
C THR A 46 7.75 22.16 8.09
N ASP A 47 8.77 22.61 7.39
CA ASP A 47 9.63 21.76 6.56
C ASP A 47 10.58 20.88 7.40
N GLU A 48 11.46 20.14 6.75
CA GLU A 48 12.46 19.28 7.39
C GLU A 48 13.48 20.02 8.27
N ASN A 49 13.59 21.34 8.10
CA ASN A 49 14.44 22.21 8.90
C ASN A 49 13.65 22.97 9.98
N GLY A 50 12.36 22.65 10.12
CA GLY A 50 11.45 23.29 11.05
C GLY A 50 10.95 24.67 10.61
N ASN A 51 11.20 25.12 9.38
CA ASN A 51 10.79 26.43 8.90
C ASN A 51 9.35 26.40 8.37
N PHE A 52 8.63 27.52 8.59
CA PHE A 52 7.31 27.74 7.99
C PHE A 52 7.22 29.12 7.37
N ILE A 53 6.30 29.28 6.44
CA ILE A 53 5.98 30.55 5.81
C ILE A 53 4.48 30.65 5.55
N PHE A 54 3.91 31.78 5.93
CA PHE A 54 2.63 32.25 5.47
C PHE A 54 2.85 33.48 4.61
N SER A 55 2.37 33.43 3.38
CA SER A 55 2.34 34.60 2.48
C SER A 55 0.94 35.20 2.49
N ASP A 56 0.82 36.48 2.17
CA ASP A 56 -0.43 37.19 1.93
C ASP A 56 -1.37 37.17 3.16
N ILE A 57 -0.84 37.58 4.32
CA ILE A 57 -1.62 37.79 5.53
C ILE A 57 -1.98 39.28 5.61
N PRO A 58 -3.26 39.66 5.80
CA PRO A 58 -3.63 41.05 6.06
C PRO A 58 -2.89 41.60 7.28
N ALA A 59 -2.53 42.85 7.27
CA ALA A 59 -1.91 43.50 8.43
C ALA A 59 -2.86 43.45 9.63
N GLY A 60 -2.40 42.93 10.80
CA GLY A 60 -3.25 42.73 11.97
C GLY A 60 -2.52 42.04 13.11
N LYS A 61 -3.24 41.88 14.23
CA LYS A 61 -2.76 41.06 15.36
C LYS A 61 -3.33 39.64 15.28
N TYR A 62 -2.48 38.65 15.42
CA TYR A 62 -2.84 37.25 15.20
C TYR A 62 -2.40 36.37 16.37
N THR A 63 -3.22 35.38 16.65
CA THR A 63 -2.90 34.31 17.59
C THR A 63 -2.49 33.09 16.77
N VAL A 64 -1.22 32.72 16.86
CA VAL A 64 -0.64 31.60 16.13
C VAL A 64 -0.54 30.41 17.08
N PHE A 65 -1.21 29.34 16.75
CA PHE A 65 -1.14 28.06 17.46
C PHE A 65 -0.15 27.15 16.76
N ILE A 66 0.76 26.55 17.53
CA ILE A 66 1.80 25.65 17.02
C ILE A 66 1.76 24.34 17.78
N LYS A 67 1.76 23.22 17.07
CA LYS A 67 1.78 21.90 17.65
C LYS A 67 2.56 20.93 16.79
N ALA A 68 3.53 20.25 17.38
CA ALA A 68 4.18 19.09 16.80
C ALA A 68 3.65 17.79 17.42
N TYR A 69 4.06 16.67 16.83
CA TYR A 69 3.72 15.35 17.36
C TYR A 69 4.30 15.20 18.79
N GLU A 70 3.48 14.70 19.71
CA GLU A 70 3.87 14.49 21.13
C GLU A 70 4.28 15.76 21.90
N THR A 71 3.85 16.95 21.47
CA THR A 71 4.03 18.17 22.24
C THR A 71 2.71 18.73 22.75
N ASN A 72 2.76 19.49 23.85
CA ASN A 72 1.67 20.43 24.17
C ASN A 72 1.73 21.56 23.16
N GLY A 73 0.61 21.82 22.45
CA GLY A 73 0.55 22.95 21.54
C GLY A 73 0.76 24.25 22.32
N ILE A 74 1.53 25.16 21.75
CA ILE A 74 1.73 26.50 22.29
C ILE A 74 1.02 27.54 21.44
N THR A 75 0.67 28.66 22.06
CA THR A 75 0.00 29.78 21.37
C THR A 75 0.88 31.01 21.52
N VAL A 76 1.17 31.69 20.43
CA VAL A 76 1.99 32.89 20.38
C VAL A 76 1.17 34.03 19.74
N GLU A 77 1.19 35.20 20.33
CA GLU A 77 0.62 36.40 19.73
C GLU A 77 1.63 37.10 18.83
N VAL A 78 1.20 37.49 17.63
CA VAL A 78 2.03 38.10 16.60
C VAL A 78 1.36 39.38 16.10
N ASP A 79 2.11 40.48 16.05
CA ASP A 79 1.63 41.76 15.56
C ASP A 79 2.23 42.10 14.18
N LEU A 80 1.44 41.85 13.12
CA LEU A 80 1.82 42.14 11.74
C LEU A 80 1.33 43.49 11.26
N THR A 81 1.00 44.44 12.17
CA THR A 81 0.55 45.77 11.80
C THR A 81 1.69 46.65 11.26
N LYS A 82 2.89 46.45 11.70
CA LYS A 82 4.03 47.35 11.35
C LYS A 82 5.01 46.73 10.37
N LYS A 83 5.39 45.46 10.51
CA LYS A 83 6.40 44.77 9.68
C LYS A 83 6.03 43.28 9.47
N SER A 84 6.62 42.65 8.44
CA SER A 84 6.67 41.16 8.36
C SER A 84 7.53 40.65 9.50
N ASP A 85 7.10 39.54 10.12
CA ASP A 85 7.78 39.03 11.33
C ASP A 85 8.41 37.66 11.07
N HIS A 86 9.45 37.36 11.85
CA HIS A 86 10.12 36.06 11.84
C HIS A 86 10.11 35.47 13.25
N LEU A 87 9.43 34.39 13.45
CA LEU A 87 9.23 33.75 14.73
C LEU A 87 10.22 32.59 14.92
N THR A 88 10.87 32.55 16.08
CA THR A 88 11.53 31.32 16.54
C THR A 88 10.70 30.75 17.68
N ILE A 89 10.15 29.53 17.47
CA ILE A 89 9.21 28.91 18.39
C ILE A 89 9.85 27.66 18.96
N VAL A 90 9.87 27.56 20.28
CA VAL A 90 10.41 26.39 20.99
C VAL A 90 9.24 25.57 21.56
N LEU A 91 9.10 24.31 21.15
CA LEU A 91 8.12 23.39 21.68
C LEU A 91 8.71 22.53 22.79
N GLU A 92 7.93 22.33 23.86
CA GLU A 92 8.27 21.38 24.92
C GLU A 92 7.65 20.02 24.62
N ASN A 93 8.43 18.95 24.74
CA ASN A 93 7.91 17.58 24.66
C ASN A 93 7.11 17.24 25.94
N ASN A 94 6.07 16.43 25.81
CA ASN A 94 5.25 15.92 26.93
C ASN A 94 6.00 14.94 27.86
N GLU A 95 7.32 14.87 27.82
CA GLU A 95 8.09 14.08 28.78
C GLU A 95 8.50 14.96 29.94
N SER A 96 7.75 14.82 31.03
CA SER A 96 8.22 15.32 32.34
C SER A 96 9.40 14.47 32.80
N THR A 97 10.61 14.97 32.62
CA THR A 97 11.73 14.74 33.54
C THR A 97 12.91 15.63 33.18
N THR A 98 13.27 16.47 34.08
CA THR A 98 14.55 17.18 34.12
C THR A 98 15.72 16.21 34.12
N LEU A 99 16.68 16.40 33.21
CA LEU A 99 18.10 16.20 33.47
C LEU A 99 18.97 16.65 32.28
N ASP A 100 19.90 17.55 32.60
CA ASP A 100 21.18 17.91 31.99
C ASP A 100 21.34 17.85 30.44
N ASN A 101 21.77 18.99 29.93
CA ASN A 101 22.42 19.29 28.66
C ASN A 101 22.79 18.09 27.76
N VAL A 102 21.83 17.62 26.99
CA VAL A 102 22.08 16.82 25.78
C VAL A 102 21.30 17.44 24.63
N THR A 103 22.03 17.89 23.63
CA THR A 103 21.45 18.40 22.37
C THR A 103 20.72 17.26 21.66
N ILE A 104 19.43 17.10 21.90
CA ILE A 104 18.62 16.10 21.22
C ILE A 104 17.95 16.79 20.02
N THR A 105 18.42 16.49 18.81
CA THR A 105 17.72 16.86 17.57
C THR A 105 16.43 16.05 17.46
N SER A 106 15.26 16.70 17.36
CA SER A 106 14.01 15.96 17.20
C SER A 106 14.02 15.21 15.86
N LYS A 107 13.68 13.95 15.94
CA LYS A 107 13.72 13.04 14.81
C LYS A 107 12.35 13.07 14.10
N SER A 108 12.33 13.08 12.78
CA SER A 108 11.08 12.90 12.04
C SER A 108 10.39 11.59 12.44
N LYS A 109 9.04 11.53 12.36
CA LYS A 109 8.27 10.27 12.59
C LYS A 109 8.92 9.08 11.89
N GLY A 110 9.34 9.27 10.64
CA GLY A 110 10.00 8.24 9.85
C GLY A 110 11.30 7.74 10.49
N LYS A 111 12.12 8.64 11.01
CA LYS A 111 13.38 8.28 11.70
C LYS A 111 13.11 7.55 13.00
N VAL A 112 12.11 7.97 13.77
CA VAL A 112 11.72 7.30 15.02
C VAL A 112 11.30 5.85 14.78
N ILE A 113 10.50 5.61 13.73
CA ILE A 113 10.06 4.25 13.35
C ILE A 113 11.26 3.40 12.91
N LYS A 114 12.15 3.95 12.07
CA LYS A 114 13.38 3.25 11.62
C LYS A 114 14.30 2.86 12.78
N GLU A 115 14.40 3.71 13.78
CA GLU A 115 15.26 3.48 14.96
C GLU A 115 14.66 2.53 16.01
N LYS A 116 13.51 1.91 15.78
CA LYS A 116 12.98 0.86 16.66
C LYS A 116 13.68 -0.52 16.52
N GLY A 117 14.67 -0.62 15.62
CA GLY A 117 15.44 -1.85 15.39
C GLY A 117 14.89 -2.73 14.27
N PHE A 118 13.68 -2.44 13.76
CA PHE A 118 13.12 -3.15 12.62
C PHE A 118 13.72 -2.65 11.31
N SER A 119 13.90 -3.54 10.34
CA SER A 119 14.22 -3.14 8.97
C SER A 119 12.96 -2.57 8.32
N VAL A 120 12.84 -1.24 8.25
CA VAL A 120 11.66 -0.56 7.71
C VAL A 120 12.03 0.52 6.71
N ALA A 121 11.40 0.50 5.53
CA ALA A 121 11.49 1.58 4.56
C ALA A 121 10.20 2.44 4.63
N ILE A 122 10.35 3.76 4.48
CA ILE A 122 9.23 4.70 4.58
C ILE A 122 9.17 5.55 3.32
N ALA A 123 8.05 5.45 2.59
CA ALA A 123 7.73 6.30 1.45
C ALA A 123 6.76 7.40 1.88
N ASN A 124 7.18 8.66 1.78
CA ASN A 124 6.30 9.81 1.98
C ASN A 124 5.55 10.09 0.67
N THR A 125 4.22 10.01 0.71
CA THR A 125 3.36 10.18 -0.47
C THR A 125 2.96 11.62 -0.74
N GLN A 126 3.01 12.49 0.25
CA GLN A 126 2.48 13.87 0.16
C GLN A 126 3.16 14.71 -0.93
N LYS A 127 4.50 14.62 -1.02
CA LYS A 127 5.27 15.34 -2.06
C LYS A 127 4.97 14.83 -3.47
N LEU A 128 4.64 13.55 -3.60
CA LEU A 128 4.36 12.88 -4.88
C LEU A 128 2.88 12.97 -5.30
N ALA A 129 1.99 13.38 -4.39
CA ALA A 129 0.55 13.43 -4.64
C ALA A 129 0.12 14.46 -5.71
N ILE A 130 0.94 15.45 -6.01
CA ILE A 130 0.70 16.40 -7.11
C ILE A 130 0.95 15.77 -8.49
N GLN A 131 1.80 14.74 -8.58
CA GLN A 131 2.10 14.01 -9.81
C GLN A 131 0.96 13.01 -10.12
N ASN A 132 0.86 12.58 -11.37
CA ASN A 132 -0.03 11.48 -11.75
C ASN A 132 0.69 10.14 -11.50
N LEU A 133 0.75 9.72 -10.24
CA LEU A 133 1.28 8.44 -9.82
C LEU A 133 0.21 7.61 -9.14
N GLN A 134 0.24 6.30 -9.37
CA GLN A 134 -0.54 5.34 -8.59
C GLN A 134 0.17 5.06 -7.26
N SER A 135 -0.58 4.72 -6.23
CA SER A 135 -0.01 4.35 -4.92
C SER A 135 0.90 3.11 -5.02
N THR A 136 0.60 2.19 -5.94
CA THR A 136 1.44 1.03 -6.28
C THR A 136 2.79 1.44 -6.90
N GLU A 137 2.82 2.47 -7.75
CA GLU A 137 4.06 2.97 -8.35
C GLU A 137 4.98 3.60 -7.29
N ILE A 138 4.42 4.36 -6.35
CA ILE A 138 5.18 4.94 -5.23
C ILE A 138 5.79 3.83 -4.37
N LEU A 139 5.01 2.82 -4.04
CA LEU A 139 5.49 1.67 -3.27
C LEU A 139 6.56 0.88 -4.03
N GLY A 140 6.40 0.68 -5.33
CA GLY A 140 7.37 -0.01 -6.19
C GLY A 140 8.74 0.69 -6.32
N ARG A 141 8.83 1.98 -5.94
CA ARG A 141 10.08 2.75 -5.84
C ARG A 141 10.81 2.56 -4.50
N THR A 142 10.33 1.65 -3.64
CA THR A 142 10.91 1.40 -2.30
C THR A 142 11.88 0.22 -2.37
N ALA A 143 13.05 0.33 -1.74
CA ALA A 143 14.03 -0.74 -1.71
C ALA A 143 13.46 -2.03 -1.10
N GLY A 144 13.71 -3.18 -1.76
CA GLY A 144 13.19 -4.50 -1.36
C GLY A 144 11.77 -4.79 -1.83
N VAL A 145 11.08 -3.82 -2.44
CA VAL A 145 9.70 -3.98 -2.93
C VAL A 145 9.66 -4.03 -4.45
N LYS A 146 8.99 -5.04 -4.99
CA LYS A 146 8.58 -5.06 -6.40
C LYS A 146 7.08 -5.31 -6.48
N ILE A 147 6.37 -4.41 -7.14
CA ILE A 147 4.97 -4.61 -7.48
C ILE A 147 4.92 -5.26 -8.86
N ARG A 148 4.25 -6.40 -8.96
CA ARG A 148 3.93 -7.05 -10.23
C ARG A 148 2.46 -6.78 -10.56
N GLN A 149 2.22 -6.21 -11.72
CA GLN A 149 0.88 -5.83 -12.18
C GLN A 149 0.60 -6.52 -13.52
N SER A 150 -0.62 -7.05 -13.70
CA SER A 150 -0.98 -7.86 -14.88
C SER A 150 -1.45 -7.03 -16.09
N GLY A 151 -1.40 -5.70 -16.02
CA GLY A 151 -1.91 -4.84 -17.10
C GLY A 151 -1.94 -3.37 -16.72
N GLY A 152 -2.95 -2.65 -17.22
CA GLY A 152 -3.18 -1.23 -16.96
C GLY A 152 -3.76 -0.92 -15.57
N LEU A 153 -4.36 0.25 -15.42
CA LEU A 153 -5.01 0.69 -14.18
C LEU A 153 -6.12 -0.30 -13.78
N GLY A 154 -6.16 -0.69 -12.51
CA GLY A 154 -7.16 -1.61 -11.96
C GLY A 154 -6.86 -3.10 -12.15
N SER A 155 -5.82 -3.45 -12.91
CA SER A 155 -5.42 -4.85 -13.06
C SER A 155 -4.86 -5.44 -11.77
N HIS A 156 -4.86 -6.76 -11.68
CA HIS A 156 -4.43 -7.48 -10.48
C HIS A 156 -2.97 -7.17 -10.12
N THR A 157 -2.71 -6.95 -8.83
CA THR A 157 -1.39 -6.60 -8.30
C THR A 157 -0.89 -7.64 -7.31
N HIS A 158 0.38 -8.01 -7.43
CA HIS A 158 1.10 -8.86 -6.49
C HIS A 158 2.23 -8.08 -5.84
N PHE A 159 2.33 -8.18 -4.51
CA PHE A 159 3.39 -7.55 -3.73
C PHE A 159 4.51 -8.56 -3.51
N ASN A 160 5.71 -8.24 -3.97
CA ASN A 160 6.92 -8.99 -3.67
C ASN A 160 7.78 -8.17 -2.70
N LEU A 161 8.18 -8.80 -1.61
CA LEU A 161 9.04 -8.20 -0.59
C LEU A 161 10.21 -9.14 -0.32
N ASN A 162 11.41 -8.76 -0.78
CA ASN A 162 12.64 -9.53 -0.63
C ASN A 162 12.48 -11.01 -1.01
N GLY A 163 11.84 -11.28 -2.16
CA GLY A 163 11.66 -12.62 -2.74
C GLY A 163 10.42 -13.38 -2.27
N LEU A 164 9.69 -12.87 -1.28
CA LEU A 164 8.41 -13.45 -0.87
C LEU A 164 7.24 -12.67 -1.47
N SER A 165 6.15 -13.36 -1.78
CA SER A 165 4.98 -12.76 -2.44
C SER A 165 3.68 -13.39 -1.96
N GLY A 166 2.56 -12.90 -2.49
CA GLY A 166 1.22 -13.39 -2.15
C GLY A 166 0.91 -13.16 -0.68
N ASN A 167 0.29 -14.15 -0.04
CA ASN A 167 -0.12 -14.05 1.36
C ASN A 167 1.05 -14.05 2.36
N SER A 168 2.29 -14.35 1.93
CA SER A 168 3.49 -14.26 2.79
C SER A 168 3.88 -12.80 3.10
N VAL A 169 3.33 -11.83 2.35
CA VAL A 169 3.46 -10.38 2.61
C VAL A 169 2.09 -9.84 3.01
N ARG A 170 1.97 -9.27 4.19
CA ARG A 170 0.72 -8.69 4.66
C ARG A 170 0.64 -7.21 4.30
N VAL A 171 -0.53 -6.78 3.82
CA VAL A 171 -0.81 -5.38 3.52
C VAL A 171 -1.89 -4.88 4.48
N PHE A 172 -1.64 -3.71 5.07
CA PHE A 172 -2.51 -3.08 6.05
C PHE A 172 -2.87 -1.67 5.61
N ILE A 173 -4.04 -1.21 6.03
CA ILE A 173 -4.42 0.20 6.06
C ILE A 173 -4.65 0.57 7.53
N ASP A 174 -3.89 1.54 8.05
CA ASP A 174 -3.91 1.95 9.47
C ASP A 174 -3.79 0.76 10.45
N GLY A 175 -2.97 -0.24 10.08
CA GLY A 175 -2.73 -1.45 10.85
C GLY A 175 -3.77 -2.56 10.70
N ILE A 176 -4.86 -2.36 9.97
CA ILE A 176 -5.90 -3.37 9.71
C ILE A 176 -5.63 -4.05 8.36
N PRO A 177 -5.73 -5.38 8.25
CA PRO A 177 -5.50 -6.07 6.98
C PRO A 177 -6.36 -5.51 5.85
N ILE A 178 -5.74 -5.25 4.69
CA ILE A 178 -6.41 -4.58 3.56
C ILE A 178 -7.65 -5.32 3.06
N ARG A 179 -7.70 -6.65 3.23
CA ARG A 179 -8.88 -7.44 2.84
C ARG A 179 -10.16 -7.00 3.56
N ASN A 180 -10.06 -6.46 4.78
CA ASN A 180 -11.21 -5.99 5.57
C ASN A 180 -11.86 -4.75 4.96
N TYR A 181 -11.16 -4.07 4.05
CA TYR A 181 -11.67 -2.93 3.30
C TYR A 181 -12.38 -3.33 2.00
N GLY A 182 -12.22 -4.61 1.58
CA GLY A 182 -12.69 -5.12 0.31
C GLY A 182 -11.77 -4.76 -0.87
N GLU A 183 -11.91 -5.51 -1.96
CA GLU A 183 -11.04 -5.34 -3.14
C GLU A 183 -11.29 -4.03 -3.90
N SER A 184 -12.49 -3.45 -3.80
CA SER A 184 -12.83 -2.15 -4.41
C SER A 184 -12.13 -0.97 -3.70
N PHE A 185 -11.66 -1.15 -2.45
CA PHE A 185 -10.85 -0.17 -1.71
C PHE A 185 -9.44 -0.72 -1.50
N SER A 186 -8.66 -0.79 -2.57
CA SER A 186 -7.31 -1.38 -2.62
C SER A 186 -6.24 -0.34 -2.92
N LEU A 187 -4.96 -0.73 -2.81
CA LEU A 187 -3.85 0.18 -3.14
C LEU A 187 -3.85 0.63 -4.62
N SER A 188 -4.48 -0.15 -5.52
CA SER A 188 -4.64 0.24 -6.92
C SER A 188 -5.74 1.30 -7.14
N SER A 189 -6.73 1.38 -6.23
CA SER A 189 -7.83 2.34 -6.32
C SER A 189 -7.62 3.61 -5.48
N ILE A 190 -6.92 3.50 -4.32
CA ILE A 190 -6.70 4.63 -3.40
C ILE A 190 -5.65 5.59 -3.97
N PRO A 191 -6.00 6.88 -4.19
CA PRO A 191 -5.05 7.86 -4.68
C PRO A 191 -3.98 8.23 -3.62
N PRO A 192 -2.74 8.55 -4.03
CA PRO A 192 -1.68 8.96 -3.11
C PRO A 192 -2.03 10.15 -2.21
N ALA A 193 -2.95 11.00 -2.64
CA ALA A 193 -3.42 12.15 -1.87
C ALA A 193 -4.12 11.77 -0.55
N MET A 194 -4.74 10.58 -0.50
CA MET A 194 -5.37 10.03 0.71
C MET A 194 -4.37 9.36 1.66
N ILE A 195 -3.12 9.15 1.25
CA ILE A 195 -2.09 8.44 2.01
C ILE A 195 -1.12 9.46 2.60
N GLU A 196 -0.82 9.36 3.89
CA GLU A 196 0.23 10.15 4.56
C GLU A 196 1.61 9.57 4.24
N ARG A 197 1.78 8.26 4.45
CA ARG A 197 2.99 7.51 4.20
C ARG A 197 2.73 6.02 4.04
N ILE A 198 3.68 5.31 3.47
CA ILE A 198 3.68 3.85 3.40
C ILE A 198 4.91 3.33 4.17
N GLU A 199 4.67 2.47 5.14
CA GLU A 199 5.69 1.82 5.96
C GLU A 199 5.87 0.38 5.47
N THR A 200 7.07 0.00 5.05
CA THR A 200 7.38 -1.35 4.57
C THR A 200 8.33 -2.04 5.54
N TYR A 201 7.81 -2.95 6.34
CA TYR A 201 8.56 -3.78 7.29
C TYR A 201 9.10 -5.01 6.58
N LYS A 202 10.43 -5.19 6.58
CA LYS A 202 11.12 -6.23 5.82
C LYS A 202 11.47 -7.42 6.72
N GLY A 203 10.67 -8.46 6.68
CA GLY A 203 10.91 -9.74 7.38
C GLY A 203 10.32 -9.80 8.78
N VAL A 204 10.56 -8.84 9.65
CA VAL A 204 10.12 -8.84 11.05
C VAL A 204 9.05 -7.78 11.25
N LEU A 205 7.88 -8.17 11.78
CA LEU A 205 6.78 -7.26 12.09
C LEU A 205 6.76 -6.86 13.56
N PRO A 206 6.59 -5.56 13.89
CA PRO A 206 6.39 -5.13 15.26
C PRO A 206 5.13 -5.73 15.88
N ALA A 207 5.12 -5.89 17.20
CA ALA A 207 4.02 -6.48 17.94
C ALA A 207 2.69 -5.71 17.76
N GLU A 208 2.76 -4.40 17.55
CA GLU A 208 1.58 -3.56 17.29
C GLU A 208 0.84 -3.95 15.99
N LEU A 209 1.56 -4.46 15.01
CA LEU A 209 0.97 -4.99 13.76
C LEU A 209 0.61 -6.47 13.86
N THR A 210 0.27 -6.95 15.05
CA THR A 210 -0.12 -8.32 15.41
C THR A 210 -0.79 -9.06 14.24
N GLU A 211 0.00 -9.81 13.44
CA GLU A 211 -0.46 -10.56 12.27
C GLU A 211 0.55 -11.68 11.96
N ASP A 212 0.11 -12.67 11.20
CA ASP A 212 0.93 -13.75 10.69
C ASP A 212 1.54 -13.38 9.32
N ALA A 213 2.85 -13.20 9.24
CA ALA A 213 3.55 -12.86 8.01
C ALA A 213 4.98 -13.40 8.01
N LEU A 214 5.41 -13.99 6.90
CA LEU A 214 6.78 -14.47 6.74
C LEU A 214 7.73 -13.43 6.16
N GLY A 215 7.26 -12.72 5.13
CA GLY A 215 8.06 -11.77 4.37
C GLY A 215 8.11 -10.37 4.97
N GLY A 216 7.28 -10.13 5.98
CA GLY A 216 7.05 -8.79 6.51
C GLY A 216 5.72 -8.20 6.08
N GLY A 217 5.58 -6.87 6.15
CA GLY A 217 4.31 -6.22 5.84
C GLY A 217 4.44 -4.79 5.34
N ILE A 218 3.40 -4.35 4.66
CA ILE A 218 3.25 -3.02 4.10
C ILE A 218 2.09 -2.36 4.82
N ASN A 219 2.34 -1.28 5.57
CA ASN A 219 1.31 -0.56 6.32
C ASN A 219 1.08 0.82 5.68
N ILE A 220 -0.10 1.01 5.10
CA ILE A 220 -0.55 2.23 4.46
C ILE A 220 -1.18 3.10 5.53
N ILE A 221 -0.57 4.21 5.86
CA ILE A 221 -1.11 5.17 6.82
C ILE A 221 -1.90 6.22 6.05
N LEU A 222 -3.22 6.24 6.28
CA LEU A 222 -4.09 7.21 5.66
C LEU A 222 -3.90 8.59 6.31
N LYS A 223 -4.06 9.63 5.49
CA LYS A 223 -4.02 11.00 5.95
C LYS A 223 -5.13 11.24 6.97
N LYS A 224 -4.79 11.90 8.05
CA LYS A 224 -5.73 12.34 9.07
C LYS A 224 -5.84 13.86 8.98
N SER A 225 -7.05 14.35 9.01
CA SER A 225 -7.27 15.78 9.11
C SER A 225 -6.96 16.24 10.53
N ILE A 226 -6.02 17.17 10.62
CA ILE A 226 -5.73 17.88 11.87
C ILE A 226 -6.41 19.24 11.84
N ASP A 227 -6.75 19.74 10.63
CA ASP A 227 -7.24 21.09 10.34
C ASP A 227 -8.36 21.09 9.33
N THR A 228 -9.07 22.24 9.24
CA THR A 228 -10.00 22.50 8.17
C THR A 228 -9.24 22.66 6.85
N HIS A 229 -9.54 21.81 5.88
CA HIS A 229 -8.89 21.83 4.58
C HIS A 229 -9.79 21.26 3.49
N LEU A 230 -9.50 21.62 2.25
CA LEU A 230 -10.07 21.00 1.05
C LEU A 230 -8.95 20.83 0.01
N SER A 231 -8.96 19.72 -0.69
CA SER A 231 -8.08 19.46 -1.83
C SER A 231 -8.87 18.70 -2.88
N ALA A 232 -8.87 19.20 -4.10
CA ALA A 232 -9.48 18.52 -5.23
C ALA A 232 -8.44 18.33 -6.34
N SER A 233 -8.49 17.23 -7.04
CA SER A 233 -7.65 17.00 -8.21
C SER A 233 -8.40 16.22 -9.28
N TYR A 234 -8.12 16.59 -10.54
CA TYR A 234 -8.56 15.87 -11.72
C TYR A 234 -7.37 15.56 -12.61
N SER A 235 -7.31 14.34 -13.11
CA SER A 235 -6.32 13.91 -14.08
C SER A 235 -6.98 13.26 -15.28
N TYR A 236 -6.46 13.61 -16.46
CA TYR A 236 -6.82 13.01 -17.74
C TYR A 236 -5.54 12.48 -18.42
N GLY A 237 -5.63 11.35 -19.10
CA GLY A 237 -4.47 10.78 -19.78
C GLY A 237 -4.80 9.71 -20.81
N SER A 238 -3.76 9.10 -21.33
CA SER A 238 -3.82 8.03 -22.32
C SER A 238 -4.80 6.93 -21.91
N PHE A 239 -5.35 6.24 -22.90
CA PHE A 239 -6.30 5.15 -22.73
C PHE A 239 -7.62 5.61 -22.11
N ASN A 240 -8.05 6.84 -22.42
CA ASN A 240 -9.25 7.48 -21.88
C ASN A 240 -9.30 7.41 -20.34
N THR A 241 -8.16 7.69 -19.70
CA THR A 241 -8.03 7.57 -18.25
C THR A 241 -8.44 8.86 -17.56
N HIS A 242 -9.46 8.77 -16.69
CA HIS A 242 -9.95 9.85 -15.83
C HIS A 242 -9.79 9.48 -14.37
N GLN A 243 -9.19 10.37 -13.58
CA GLN A 243 -9.05 10.17 -12.14
C GLN A 243 -9.46 11.46 -11.42
N VAL A 244 -10.46 11.37 -10.54
CA VAL A 244 -10.90 12.45 -9.65
C VAL A 244 -10.58 12.07 -8.22
N ASN A 245 -10.11 13.03 -7.44
CA ASN A 245 -9.93 12.87 -6.01
C ASN A 245 -10.31 14.16 -5.30
N ILE A 246 -11.13 14.06 -4.25
CA ILE A 246 -11.51 15.15 -3.36
C ILE A 246 -11.25 14.70 -1.94
N ASP A 247 -10.55 15.50 -1.17
CA ASP A 247 -10.20 15.26 0.23
C ASP A 247 -10.47 16.54 1.01
N GLY A 248 -11.33 16.46 2.02
CA GLY A 248 -11.70 17.57 2.85
C GLY A 248 -11.88 17.18 4.30
N GLY A 249 -11.57 18.13 5.18
CA GLY A 249 -11.72 17.95 6.61
C GLY A 249 -12.17 19.25 7.28
N TYR A 250 -12.95 19.10 8.31
CA TYR A 250 -13.34 20.19 9.21
C TYR A 250 -13.00 19.81 10.64
N ARG A 251 -12.41 20.72 11.36
CA ARG A 251 -12.21 20.63 12.81
C ARG A 251 -12.72 21.85 13.53
N ASN A 252 -13.57 21.64 14.50
CA ASN A 252 -13.99 22.68 15.44
C ASN A 252 -12.90 22.83 16.53
N PRO A 253 -12.24 24.00 16.67
CA PRO A 253 -11.17 24.17 17.64
C PRO A 253 -11.63 24.25 19.09
N ILE A 254 -12.94 24.51 19.34
CA ILE A 254 -13.54 24.63 20.69
C ILE A 254 -13.96 23.26 21.19
N THR A 255 -14.76 22.56 20.40
CA THR A 255 -15.31 21.24 20.81
C THR A 255 -14.39 20.08 20.48
N ASN A 256 -13.33 20.30 19.67
CA ASN A 256 -12.47 19.26 19.11
C ASN A 256 -13.22 18.20 18.27
N PHE A 257 -14.45 18.53 17.84
CA PHE A 257 -15.17 17.75 16.85
C PHE A 257 -14.44 17.80 15.50
N ASN A 258 -14.36 16.67 14.81
CA ASN A 258 -13.78 16.60 13.48
C ASN A 258 -14.62 15.71 12.57
N ILE A 259 -14.58 16.06 11.29
CA ILE A 259 -15.13 15.27 10.20
C ILE A 259 -14.14 15.30 9.03
N ASP A 260 -13.85 14.13 8.48
CA ASP A 260 -12.99 13.94 7.32
C ASP A 260 -13.77 13.21 6.24
N VAL A 261 -13.72 13.71 5.01
CA VAL A 261 -14.32 13.07 3.84
C VAL A 261 -13.28 12.98 2.74
N SER A 262 -13.05 11.79 2.24
CA SER A 262 -12.19 11.56 1.07
C SER A 262 -12.95 10.74 0.05
N THR A 263 -12.94 11.16 -1.21
CA THR A 263 -13.59 10.43 -2.31
C THR A 263 -12.67 10.32 -3.51
N PHE A 264 -12.83 9.25 -4.26
CA PHE A 264 -12.11 9.03 -5.51
C PHE A 264 -13.02 8.43 -6.58
N LEU A 265 -12.69 8.73 -7.83
CA LEU A 265 -13.26 8.09 -9.02
C LEU A 265 -12.10 7.83 -10.00
N ASN A 266 -12.00 6.60 -10.46
CA ASN A 266 -11.08 6.19 -11.52
C ASN A 266 -11.89 5.55 -12.64
N SER A 267 -11.59 5.90 -13.88
CA SER A 267 -12.18 5.30 -15.08
C SER A 267 -11.11 5.25 -16.17
N THR A 268 -11.01 4.13 -16.86
CA THR A 268 -10.12 3.97 -18.01
C THR A 268 -10.68 2.90 -18.96
N ASP A 269 -10.42 3.05 -20.25
CA ASP A 269 -10.73 2.01 -21.23
C ASP A 269 -9.60 0.99 -21.33
N ASN A 270 -8.40 1.28 -20.81
CA ASN A 270 -7.20 0.44 -20.91
C ASN A 270 -6.93 -0.11 -22.32
N ASN A 271 -7.33 0.62 -23.37
CA ASN A 271 -7.21 0.23 -24.77
C ASN A 271 -5.81 0.45 -25.35
N TYR A 272 -4.79 0.19 -24.55
CA TYR A 272 -3.41 0.27 -25.02
C TYR A 272 -3.07 -0.88 -25.99
N GLU A 273 -2.14 -0.58 -26.91
CA GLU A 273 -1.69 -1.51 -27.91
C GLU A 273 -0.80 -2.61 -27.32
N VAL A 274 -1.01 -3.84 -27.75
CA VAL A 274 -0.22 -5.02 -27.38
C VAL A 274 0.29 -5.73 -28.64
N TRP A 275 1.44 -6.42 -28.52
CA TRP A 275 2.05 -7.14 -29.64
C TRP A 275 3.01 -8.23 -29.16
N GLY A 276 3.60 -9.01 -30.07
CA GLY A 276 4.59 -10.07 -29.80
C GLY A 276 3.98 -11.46 -29.90
N ASP A 277 4.70 -12.45 -29.38
CA ASP A 277 4.42 -13.88 -29.61
C ASP A 277 3.08 -14.37 -29.08
N ASN A 278 2.49 -13.64 -28.13
CA ASN A 278 1.20 -13.95 -27.51
C ASN A 278 0.02 -13.12 -28.08
N VAL A 279 0.27 -12.36 -29.17
CA VAL A 279 -0.75 -11.51 -29.81
C VAL A 279 -0.86 -11.88 -31.29
N TYR A 280 -1.79 -12.76 -31.57
CA TYR A 280 -1.95 -13.30 -32.92
C TYR A 280 -3.42 -13.56 -33.29
N VAL A 281 -3.67 -13.74 -34.56
CA VAL A 281 -4.93 -14.20 -35.11
C VAL A 281 -4.70 -15.56 -35.78
N ILE A 282 -5.56 -16.50 -35.46
CA ILE A 282 -5.56 -17.83 -36.10
C ILE A 282 -6.53 -17.80 -37.26
N ASN A 283 -6.13 -18.26 -38.43
CA ASN A 283 -7.04 -18.59 -39.49
C ASN A 283 -7.69 -19.94 -39.16
N PRO A 284 -9.00 -20.00 -38.83
CA PRO A 284 -9.65 -21.23 -38.35
C PRO A 284 -9.64 -22.37 -39.39
N ASN A 285 -9.60 -22.04 -40.69
CA ASN A 285 -9.63 -23.01 -41.76
C ASN A 285 -8.28 -23.68 -42.03
N THR A 286 -7.19 -22.96 -41.78
CA THR A 286 -5.83 -23.45 -42.14
C THR A 286 -4.94 -23.65 -40.91
N GLY A 287 -5.39 -23.24 -39.72
CA GLY A 287 -4.58 -23.21 -38.50
C GLY A 287 -3.39 -22.23 -38.54
N LYS A 288 -3.22 -21.46 -39.61
CA LYS A 288 -2.12 -20.54 -39.76
C LYS A 288 -2.21 -19.37 -38.76
N ILE A 289 -1.12 -19.11 -38.05
CA ILE A 289 -0.97 -18.01 -37.08
C ILE A 289 -0.42 -16.79 -37.83
N LYS A 290 -1.02 -15.62 -37.58
CA LYS A 290 -0.53 -14.31 -37.98
C LYS A 290 -0.37 -13.41 -36.77
N TYR A 291 0.85 -13.05 -36.40
CA TYR A 291 1.12 -12.08 -35.34
C TYR A 291 0.65 -10.69 -35.75
N VAL A 292 0.06 -9.97 -34.80
CA VAL A 292 -0.54 -8.65 -35.01
C VAL A 292 -0.16 -7.69 -33.90
N ARG A 293 -0.34 -6.40 -34.16
CA ARG A 293 -0.48 -5.37 -33.11
C ARG A 293 -1.95 -5.07 -32.99
N ALA A 294 -2.46 -5.06 -31.78
CA ALA A 294 -3.88 -4.89 -31.54
C ALA A 294 -4.12 -4.07 -30.28
N GLU A 295 -5.17 -3.27 -30.28
CA GLU A 295 -5.65 -2.60 -29.06
C GLU A 295 -6.44 -3.59 -28.21
N ARG A 296 -6.32 -3.46 -26.89
CA ARG A 296 -7.20 -4.15 -25.96
C ARG A 296 -8.61 -3.58 -26.11
N PHE A 297 -9.60 -4.44 -26.31
CA PHE A 297 -10.99 -4.03 -26.61
C PHE A 297 -11.97 -4.31 -25.47
N HIS A 298 -11.58 -5.13 -24.47
CA HIS A 298 -12.42 -5.58 -23.36
C HIS A 298 -11.66 -5.54 -22.03
N ASP A 299 -11.12 -4.36 -21.66
CA ASP A 299 -10.28 -4.17 -20.45
C ASP A 299 -10.66 -2.91 -19.67
N LYS A 300 -11.91 -2.47 -19.78
CA LYS A 300 -12.41 -1.27 -19.07
C LYS A 300 -12.37 -1.48 -17.58
N TYR A 301 -11.97 -0.45 -16.87
CA TYR A 301 -11.95 -0.40 -15.42
C TYR A 301 -12.63 0.87 -14.92
N LYS A 302 -13.51 0.72 -13.94
CA LYS A 302 -14.13 1.81 -13.20
C LYS A 302 -14.09 1.51 -11.72
N SER A 303 -13.69 2.48 -10.91
CA SER A 303 -13.82 2.40 -9.46
C SER A 303 -14.16 3.73 -8.85
N LYS A 304 -14.96 3.72 -7.80
CA LYS A 304 -15.32 4.89 -7.00
C LYS A 304 -15.40 4.51 -5.54
N GLY A 305 -15.13 5.48 -4.68
CA GLY A 305 -15.25 5.24 -3.25
C GLY A 305 -15.34 6.54 -2.46
N ILE A 306 -15.98 6.43 -1.32
CA ILE A 306 -16.07 7.48 -0.32
C ILE A 306 -15.66 6.90 1.03
N LYS A 307 -14.80 7.63 1.74
CA LYS A 307 -14.41 7.38 3.12
C LYS A 307 -14.79 8.59 3.94
N THR A 308 -15.54 8.37 5.01
CA THR A 308 -15.93 9.40 5.97
C THR A 308 -15.51 8.98 7.37
N ASN A 309 -14.92 9.89 8.12
CA ASN A 309 -14.65 9.72 9.55
C ASN A 309 -15.28 10.88 10.32
N ILE A 310 -15.95 10.57 11.41
CA ILE A 310 -16.60 11.55 12.29
C ILE A 310 -16.20 11.25 13.72
N GLY A 311 -15.78 12.24 14.48
CA GLY A 311 -15.41 12.01 15.88
C GLY A 311 -14.87 13.21 16.61
N TYR A 312 -14.17 12.91 17.70
CA TYR A 312 -13.53 13.89 18.56
C TYR A 312 -12.06 13.51 18.78
N THR A 313 -11.22 14.53 18.89
CA THR A 313 -9.81 14.37 19.24
C THR A 313 -9.43 15.27 20.40
N SER A 314 -8.54 14.80 21.29
CA SER A 314 -8.03 15.59 22.42
C SER A 314 -9.13 16.09 23.37
N ILE A 315 -10.12 15.24 23.67
CA ILE A 315 -11.11 15.49 24.72
C ILE A 315 -10.69 14.78 26.02
N LYS A 316 -11.28 15.18 27.15
CA LYS A 316 -10.87 14.71 28.48
C LYS A 316 -10.84 13.18 28.60
N TRP A 317 -11.83 12.49 28.02
CA TRP A 317 -12.00 11.04 28.14
C TRP A 317 -11.50 10.25 26.92
N ALA A 318 -11.05 10.91 25.84
CA ALA A 318 -10.47 10.26 24.66
C ALA A 318 -9.44 11.16 23.97
N ASP A 319 -8.28 10.60 23.63
CA ASP A 319 -7.33 11.28 22.73
C ASP A 319 -7.82 11.23 21.28
N GLU A 320 -8.54 10.18 20.93
CA GLU A 320 -9.19 10.00 19.63
C GLU A 320 -10.38 9.03 19.82
N ILE A 321 -11.57 9.46 19.41
CA ILE A 321 -12.72 8.59 19.20
C ILE A 321 -13.33 8.91 17.85
N THR A 322 -13.44 7.92 16.97
CA THR A 322 -13.83 8.10 15.58
C THR A 322 -14.71 6.96 15.11
N LEU A 323 -15.83 7.31 14.49
CA LEU A 323 -16.64 6.41 13.67
C LEU A 323 -16.26 6.64 12.20
N GLY A 324 -15.98 5.57 11.49
CA GLY A 324 -15.61 5.60 10.07
C GLY A 324 -16.59 4.81 9.22
N LEU A 325 -16.90 5.33 8.05
CA LEU A 325 -17.69 4.68 7.00
C LEU A 325 -16.89 4.69 5.71
N ILE A 326 -16.80 3.52 5.05
CA ILE A 326 -16.25 3.39 3.69
C ILE A 326 -17.29 2.69 2.83
N ILE A 327 -17.57 3.27 1.67
CA ILE A 327 -18.38 2.66 0.62
C ILE A 327 -17.58 2.76 -0.67
N SER A 328 -17.43 1.65 -1.37
CA SER A 328 -16.71 1.63 -2.65
C SER A 328 -17.28 0.59 -3.61
N ASP A 329 -17.21 0.92 -4.89
CA ASP A 329 -17.62 0.08 -6.00
C ASP A 329 -16.49 -0.04 -7.01
N MET A 330 -16.41 -1.20 -7.68
CA MET A 330 -15.47 -1.46 -8.76
C MET A 330 -16.12 -2.36 -9.82
N GLU A 331 -15.91 -2.02 -11.06
CA GLU A 331 -16.31 -2.84 -12.22
C GLU A 331 -15.11 -2.94 -13.17
N ASN A 332 -14.83 -4.14 -13.63
CA ASN A 332 -13.79 -4.38 -14.61
C ASN A 332 -14.21 -5.43 -15.62
N ASP A 333 -13.94 -5.14 -16.89
CA ASP A 333 -13.93 -6.09 -17.97
C ASP A 333 -12.65 -6.92 -17.89
N ILE A 334 -12.68 -8.18 -18.31
CA ILE A 334 -11.55 -9.11 -18.21
C ILE A 334 -11.19 -9.55 -19.63
N GLN A 335 -10.14 -8.96 -20.19
CA GLN A 335 -9.73 -9.17 -21.58
C GLN A 335 -9.04 -10.51 -21.82
N THR A 336 -8.32 -11.04 -20.82
CA THR A 336 -7.46 -12.21 -21.01
C THR A 336 -7.55 -13.17 -19.84
N GLY A 337 -7.30 -14.44 -20.10
CA GLY A 337 -6.97 -15.43 -19.09
C GLY A 337 -5.62 -15.17 -18.42
N PRO A 338 -4.96 -16.20 -17.86
CA PRO A 338 -3.65 -16.06 -17.18
C PRO A 338 -2.53 -15.61 -18.09
N VAL A 339 -2.70 -15.72 -19.41
CA VAL A 339 -1.80 -15.33 -20.48
C VAL A 339 -2.59 -14.68 -21.62
N MET A 340 -1.90 -13.87 -22.43
CA MET A 340 -2.52 -13.13 -23.52
C MET A 340 -2.95 -13.99 -24.71
N ASP A 341 -2.59 -15.28 -24.75
CA ASP A 341 -3.08 -16.24 -25.77
C ASP A 341 -4.56 -16.55 -25.58
N ILE A 342 -5.10 -16.36 -24.37
CA ILE A 342 -6.50 -16.62 -24.04
C ILE A 342 -7.24 -15.29 -24.01
N VAL A 343 -8.04 -15.02 -25.06
CA VAL A 343 -8.72 -13.73 -25.25
C VAL A 343 -10.20 -13.86 -24.92
N TYR A 344 -10.66 -13.06 -23.96
CA TYR A 344 -12.08 -12.96 -23.57
C TYR A 344 -12.71 -11.69 -24.14
N GLY A 345 -14.00 -11.74 -24.43
CA GLY A 345 -14.74 -10.59 -24.97
C GLY A 345 -16.00 -10.21 -24.17
N ASN A 346 -16.40 -11.04 -23.19
CA ASN A 346 -17.63 -10.82 -22.42
C ASN A 346 -17.45 -10.94 -20.90
N ARG A 347 -16.39 -11.57 -20.44
CA ARG A 347 -16.18 -11.82 -19.01
C ARG A 347 -16.00 -10.51 -18.23
N LYS A 348 -16.75 -10.37 -17.13
CA LYS A 348 -16.76 -9.15 -16.27
C LYS A 348 -16.77 -9.50 -14.80
N SER A 349 -16.35 -8.55 -13.97
CA SER A 349 -16.47 -8.65 -12.52
C SER A 349 -16.92 -7.32 -11.92
N LYS A 350 -17.90 -7.39 -11.02
CA LYS A 350 -18.39 -6.24 -10.23
C LYS A 350 -18.12 -6.50 -8.76
N ARG A 351 -17.71 -5.47 -8.03
CA ARG A 351 -17.42 -5.57 -6.58
C ARG A 351 -17.95 -4.35 -5.86
N THR A 352 -18.61 -4.58 -4.73
CA THR A 352 -19.04 -3.54 -3.82
C THR A 352 -18.48 -3.83 -2.43
N SER A 353 -18.14 -2.79 -1.69
CA SER A 353 -17.68 -2.93 -0.31
C SER A 353 -18.28 -1.84 0.56
N LYS A 354 -18.80 -2.22 1.72
CA LYS A 354 -19.32 -1.33 2.77
C LYS A 354 -18.63 -1.70 4.07
N MET A 355 -17.97 -0.75 4.71
CA MET A 355 -17.26 -0.96 5.97
C MET A 355 -17.62 0.11 6.98
N LEU A 356 -18.04 -0.33 8.15
CA LEU A 356 -18.19 0.51 9.34
C LEU A 356 -17.01 0.26 10.27
N SER A 357 -16.45 1.29 10.87
CA SER A 357 -15.33 1.17 11.80
C SER A 357 -15.47 2.08 13.00
N PHE A 358 -14.93 1.61 14.12
CA PHE A 358 -14.84 2.35 15.38
C PHE A 358 -13.40 2.36 15.85
N LYS A 359 -12.90 3.53 16.20
CA LYS A 359 -11.55 3.72 16.75
C LYS A 359 -11.62 4.48 18.06
N TYR A 360 -10.92 3.98 19.08
CA TYR A 360 -10.76 4.65 20.35
C TYR A 360 -9.31 4.57 20.80
N ARG A 361 -8.78 5.70 21.27
CA ARG A 361 -7.44 5.81 21.84
C ARG A 361 -7.46 6.71 23.06
N LYS A 362 -6.84 6.26 24.14
CA LYS A 362 -6.66 7.03 25.36
C LYS A 362 -5.31 6.68 25.98
N LYS A 363 -4.52 7.68 26.29
CA LYS A 363 -3.38 7.59 27.20
C LYS A 363 -3.86 7.82 28.62
N ASP A 364 -3.18 7.21 29.58
CA ASP A 364 -3.47 7.38 31.02
C ASP A 364 -4.96 7.12 31.35
N ILE A 365 -5.48 5.94 30.87
CA ILE A 365 -6.93 5.67 30.86
C ILE A 365 -7.52 5.44 32.27
N VAL A 366 -6.84 4.78 33.17
CA VAL A 366 -7.28 4.49 34.55
C VAL A 366 -6.20 4.92 35.51
N ILE A 367 -4.96 4.62 35.19
CA ILE A 367 -3.75 4.96 35.94
C ILE A 367 -2.75 5.60 34.99
N ASP A 368 -1.86 6.42 35.51
CA ASP A 368 -0.80 7.03 34.73
C ASP A 368 0.08 5.94 34.08
N GLY A 369 0.46 6.17 32.84
CA GLY A 369 1.25 5.23 32.03
C GLY A 369 0.45 4.11 31.35
N LEU A 370 -0.84 3.90 31.70
CA LEU A 370 -1.68 2.88 31.03
C LEU A 370 -2.39 3.49 29.82
N SER A 371 -2.14 2.96 28.64
CA SER A 371 -2.72 3.46 27.37
C SER A 371 -3.46 2.37 26.64
N LEU A 372 -4.64 2.70 26.11
CA LEU A 372 -5.48 1.82 25.29
C LEU A 372 -5.59 2.37 23.87
N ASN A 373 -5.44 1.49 22.88
CA ASN A 373 -5.74 1.77 21.48
C ASN A 373 -6.54 0.61 20.92
N THR A 374 -7.77 0.86 20.47
CA THR A 374 -8.61 -0.17 19.86
C THR A 374 -9.18 0.30 18.53
N PHE A 375 -9.28 -0.61 17.59
CA PHE A 375 -9.93 -0.45 16.31
C PHE A 375 -10.80 -1.66 16.04
N THR A 376 -12.07 -1.43 15.75
CA THR A 376 -13.03 -2.48 15.37
C THR A 376 -13.62 -2.13 14.01
N SER A 377 -13.79 -3.12 13.17
CA SER A 377 -14.46 -2.95 11.87
C SER A 377 -15.41 -4.10 11.57
N PHE A 378 -16.50 -3.73 10.91
CA PHE A 378 -17.44 -4.65 10.27
C PHE A 378 -17.49 -4.28 8.78
N SER A 379 -17.25 -5.25 7.91
CA SER A 379 -17.37 -5.04 6.47
C SER A 379 -18.22 -6.11 5.79
N HIS A 380 -19.00 -5.67 4.82
CA HIS A 380 -19.77 -6.49 3.92
C HIS A 380 -19.30 -6.19 2.50
N THR A 381 -18.83 -7.23 1.81
CA THR A 381 -18.39 -7.14 0.42
C THR A 381 -19.19 -8.09 -0.45
N ASN A 382 -19.52 -7.64 -1.64
CA ASN A 382 -20.19 -8.45 -2.64
C ASN A 382 -19.37 -8.43 -3.93
N ARG A 383 -19.16 -9.61 -4.52
CA ARG A 383 -18.48 -9.75 -5.80
C ARG A 383 -19.33 -10.63 -6.72
N THR A 384 -19.69 -10.10 -7.90
CA THR A 384 -20.35 -10.84 -8.95
C THR A 384 -19.36 -11.10 -10.09
N VAL A 385 -19.27 -12.34 -10.54
CA VAL A 385 -18.55 -12.74 -11.75
C VAL A 385 -19.59 -13.06 -12.81
N ILE A 386 -19.43 -12.47 -13.99
CA ILE A 386 -20.32 -12.63 -15.14
C ILE A 386 -19.51 -13.27 -16.26
N ASP A 387 -19.81 -14.53 -16.59
CA ASP A 387 -19.15 -15.32 -17.63
C ASP A 387 -20.17 -16.32 -18.19
N THR A 388 -20.96 -15.88 -19.18
CA THR A 388 -22.10 -16.61 -19.68
C THR A 388 -22.06 -16.86 -21.20
N VAL A 389 -20.93 -16.59 -21.83
CA VAL A 389 -20.74 -16.69 -23.27
C VAL A 389 -19.49 -17.52 -23.56
N PRO A 390 -19.56 -18.63 -24.30
CA PRO A 390 -18.41 -19.51 -24.50
C PRO A 390 -17.52 -19.16 -25.70
N TYR A 391 -17.79 -18.07 -26.41
CA TYR A 391 -17.15 -17.78 -27.69
C TYR A 391 -15.68 -17.43 -27.58
N MET A 392 -14.89 -17.92 -28.53
CA MET A 392 -13.51 -17.50 -28.73
C MET A 392 -13.45 -16.16 -29.46
N TYR A 393 -12.65 -15.24 -28.95
CA TYR A 393 -12.36 -13.94 -29.58
C TYR A 393 -10.94 -13.89 -30.13
N SER A 394 -10.77 -13.23 -31.26
CA SER A 394 -9.47 -12.82 -31.75
C SER A 394 -9.03 -11.50 -31.09
N TRP A 395 -7.74 -11.19 -31.17
CA TRP A 395 -7.21 -9.90 -30.73
C TRP A 395 -7.77 -8.69 -31.50
N LEU A 396 -8.48 -8.90 -32.61
CA LEU A 396 -9.19 -7.86 -33.35
C LEU A 396 -10.64 -7.63 -32.86
N GLY A 397 -11.01 -8.20 -31.71
CA GLY A 397 -12.35 -8.05 -31.12
C GLY A 397 -13.48 -8.79 -31.85
N LYS A 398 -13.13 -9.73 -32.75
CA LYS A 398 -14.11 -10.50 -33.53
C LYS A 398 -14.23 -11.92 -33.00
N ILE A 399 -15.45 -12.44 -32.94
CA ILE A 399 -15.72 -13.85 -32.65
C ILE A 399 -15.05 -14.69 -33.75
N ILE A 400 -14.31 -15.71 -33.35
CA ILE A 400 -13.74 -16.68 -34.26
C ILE A 400 -14.86 -17.60 -34.73
N ARG A 401 -14.94 -17.80 -36.04
CA ARG A 401 -15.96 -18.65 -36.69
C ARG A 401 -15.31 -19.78 -37.48
N ASP A 402 -15.92 -20.93 -37.45
CA ASP A 402 -15.48 -22.10 -38.23
C ASP A 402 -15.82 -21.96 -39.75
N ASN A 403 -15.58 -23.02 -40.52
CA ASN A 403 -15.85 -23.07 -41.97
C ASN A 403 -17.33 -22.92 -42.35
N ASN A 404 -18.25 -23.24 -41.42
CA ASN A 404 -19.68 -23.12 -41.63
C ASN A 404 -20.19 -21.72 -41.23
N GLY A 405 -19.37 -20.90 -40.65
CA GLY A 405 -19.70 -19.59 -40.10
C GLY A 405 -20.20 -19.63 -38.66
N ASP A 406 -20.14 -20.79 -37.99
CA ASP A 406 -20.56 -20.94 -36.60
C ASP A 406 -19.50 -20.45 -35.63
N PRO A 407 -19.88 -19.84 -34.48
CA PRO A 407 -18.96 -19.41 -33.45
C PRO A 407 -18.15 -20.60 -32.88
N VAL A 408 -16.85 -20.44 -32.78
CA VAL A 408 -15.98 -21.40 -32.09
C VAL A 408 -16.01 -21.14 -30.59
N ASN A 409 -16.20 -22.18 -29.78
CA ASN A 409 -16.26 -22.09 -28.32
C ASN A 409 -14.94 -22.50 -27.68
N TRP A 410 -14.60 -21.84 -26.55
CA TRP A 410 -13.46 -22.23 -25.73
C TRP A 410 -13.64 -23.61 -25.11
N GLN A 411 -14.81 -23.84 -24.54
CA GLN A 411 -15.17 -25.07 -23.86
C GLN A 411 -16.67 -25.33 -24.04
N SER A 412 -17.10 -26.56 -23.84
CA SER A 412 -18.51 -26.97 -23.97
C SER A 412 -19.42 -26.47 -22.84
N ASN A 413 -18.87 -25.81 -21.79
CA ASN A 413 -19.56 -25.57 -20.52
C ASN A 413 -20.18 -24.16 -20.40
N GLY A 414 -20.23 -23.38 -21.47
CA GLY A 414 -21.04 -22.16 -21.58
C GLY A 414 -20.39 -20.85 -21.12
N GLY A 415 -19.16 -20.85 -20.56
CA GLY A 415 -18.40 -19.68 -20.22
C GLY A 415 -17.08 -19.54 -20.98
N GLU A 416 -16.45 -18.36 -20.97
CA GLU A 416 -15.14 -18.13 -21.61
C GLU A 416 -13.98 -18.75 -20.80
N ALA A 417 -14.08 -18.79 -19.47
CA ALA A 417 -13.03 -19.32 -18.60
C ALA A 417 -13.38 -20.69 -17.96
N GLY A 418 -14.47 -21.30 -18.35
CA GLY A 418 -14.96 -22.57 -17.79
C GLY A 418 -16.46 -22.67 -17.87
N ASP A 419 -17.11 -23.15 -16.80
CA ASP A 419 -18.58 -23.22 -16.75
C ASP A 419 -19.18 -21.81 -16.77
N ALA A 420 -20.36 -21.69 -17.40
CA ALA A 420 -21.13 -20.45 -17.33
C ALA A 420 -21.41 -20.10 -15.87
N THR A 421 -21.20 -18.83 -15.49
CA THR A 421 -21.37 -18.39 -14.10
C THR A 421 -21.94 -16.98 -14.00
N LEU A 422 -22.85 -16.79 -13.06
CA LEU A 422 -23.30 -15.51 -12.51
C LEU A 422 -23.05 -15.45 -11.00
N ALA A 423 -22.01 -16.16 -10.54
CA ALA A 423 -21.72 -16.37 -9.14
C ALA A 423 -21.60 -15.05 -8.36
N GLU A 424 -22.38 -14.94 -7.30
CA GLU A 424 -22.35 -13.88 -6.31
C GLU A 424 -21.64 -14.36 -5.04
N ASN A 425 -20.51 -13.76 -4.71
CA ASN A 425 -19.76 -14.04 -3.48
C ASN A 425 -20.08 -12.96 -2.46
N LYS A 426 -20.76 -13.32 -1.38
CA LYS A 426 -21.07 -12.43 -0.24
C LYS A 426 -20.09 -12.71 0.89
N GLU A 427 -19.31 -11.71 1.27
CA GLU A 427 -18.31 -11.86 2.32
C GLU A 427 -18.60 -10.89 3.48
N ILE A 428 -18.51 -11.40 4.69
CA ILE A 428 -18.56 -10.62 5.91
C ILE A 428 -17.24 -10.76 6.64
N ASN A 429 -16.63 -9.62 6.98
CA ASN A 429 -15.44 -9.58 7.81
C ASN A 429 -15.69 -8.75 9.06
N ILE A 430 -15.32 -9.31 10.22
CA ILE A 430 -15.28 -8.61 11.50
C ILE A 430 -13.84 -8.63 11.95
N ALA A 431 -13.24 -7.46 12.22
CA ALA A 431 -11.90 -7.38 12.77
C ALA A 431 -11.87 -6.48 13.99
N ASN A 432 -11.14 -6.91 15.00
CA ASN A 432 -10.77 -6.08 16.14
C ASN A 432 -9.26 -6.14 16.34
N ARG A 433 -8.64 -4.99 16.57
CA ARG A 433 -7.25 -4.85 17.01
C ARG A 433 -7.20 -3.97 18.22
N THR A 434 -6.76 -4.52 19.33
CA THR A 434 -6.65 -3.82 20.62
C THR A 434 -5.22 -3.94 21.13
N GLY A 435 -4.64 -2.82 21.51
CA GLY A 435 -3.33 -2.73 22.15
C GLY A 435 -3.46 -2.03 23.49
N LEU A 436 -3.01 -2.69 24.54
CA LEU A 436 -2.89 -2.16 25.89
C LEU A 436 -1.41 -2.01 26.20
N TYR A 437 -0.98 -0.82 26.60
CA TYR A 437 0.41 -0.50 26.89
C TYR A 437 0.52 0.05 28.30
N TYR A 438 1.54 -0.40 29.02
CA TYR A 438 1.86 0.15 30.34
C TYR A 438 3.31 0.61 30.39
N GLN A 439 3.50 1.88 30.67
CA GLN A 439 4.80 2.52 30.86
C GLN A 439 5.25 2.28 32.30
N LEU A 440 6.02 1.20 32.52
CA LEU A 440 6.54 0.83 33.84
C LEU A 440 7.51 1.88 34.38
N HIS A 441 8.33 2.42 33.51
CA HIS A 441 9.34 3.44 33.75
C HIS A 441 9.58 4.20 32.45
N PRO A 442 10.06 5.46 32.41
CA PRO A 442 10.32 6.18 31.16
C PRO A 442 11.18 5.42 30.14
N GLN A 443 11.97 4.44 30.60
CA GLN A 443 12.80 3.60 29.75
C GLN A 443 12.20 2.23 29.43
N HIS A 444 11.12 1.80 30.09
CA HIS A 444 10.58 0.44 30.03
C HIS A 444 9.07 0.45 29.80
N LYS A 445 8.63 -0.17 28.72
CA LYS A 445 7.21 -0.27 28.34
C LYS A 445 6.87 -1.71 28.03
N ILE A 446 5.76 -2.20 28.58
CA ILE A 446 5.15 -3.49 28.20
C ILE A 446 3.91 -3.26 27.36
N GLY A 447 3.60 -4.21 26.51
CA GLY A 447 2.41 -4.16 25.66
C GLY A 447 1.75 -5.53 25.55
N LEU A 448 0.42 -5.51 25.58
CA LEU A 448 -0.44 -6.63 25.25
C LEU A 448 -1.25 -6.25 24.00
N HIS A 449 -1.17 -7.06 22.97
CA HIS A 449 -1.86 -6.80 21.72
C HIS A 449 -2.75 -7.99 21.40
N TYR A 450 -3.99 -7.71 21.05
CA TYR A 450 -4.97 -8.70 20.62
C TYR A 450 -5.46 -8.37 19.23
N PHE A 451 -5.45 -9.34 18.35
CA PHE A 451 -6.06 -9.28 17.04
C PHE A 451 -7.07 -10.41 16.88
N TYR A 452 -8.27 -10.04 16.49
CA TYR A 452 -9.35 -10.95 16.14
C TYR A 452 -9.83 -10.65 14.71
N ASN A 453 -10.00 -11.68 13.90
CA ASN A 453 -10.62 -11.56 12.58
C ASN A 453 -11.52 -12.76 12.32
N ARG A 454 -12.76 -12.50 11.99
CA ARG A 454 -13.75 -13.49 11.55
C ARG A 454 -14.13 -13.19 10.12
N PHE A 455 -14.03 -14.18 9.26
CA PHE A 455 -14.42 -14.15 7.88
C PHE A 455 -15.52 -15.18 7.63
N THR A 456 -16.54 -14.78 6.86
CA THR A 456 -17.59 -15.66 6.34
C THR A 456 -17.77 -15.36 4.87
N ARG A 457 -17.93 -16.40 4.06
CA ARG A 457 -18.28 -16.29 2.63
C ARG A 457 -19.41 -17.24 2.31
N ASP A 458 -20.42 -16.73 1.62
CA ASP A 458 -21.48 -17.48 0.96
C ASP A 458 -21.36 -17.24 -0.54
N ILE A 459 -21.46 -18.32 -1.33
CA ILE A 459 -21.42 -18.28 -2.80
C ILE A 459 -22.75 -18.79 -3.31
N ASP A 460 -23.43 -17.96 -4.09
CA ASP A 460 -24.65 -18.34 -4.81
C ASP A 460 -24.45 -18.12 -6.31
N ASP A 461 -24.80 -19.13 -7.12
CA ASP A 461 -24.77 -19.03 -8.57
C ASP A 461 -26.11 -19.51 -9.13
N PRO A 462 -26.94 -18.58 -9.65
CA PRO A 462 -28.26 -18.92 -10.17
C PRO A 462 -28.24 -19.86 -11.39
N LEU A 463 -27.08 -20.07 -12.02
CA LEU A 463 -26.93 -21.01 -13.14
C LEU A 463 -26.66 -22.44 -12.65
N ARG A 464 -26.44 -22.67 -11.36
CA ARG A 464 -26.30 -24.01 -10.78
C ARG A 464 -27.65 -24.65 -10.46
N PRO A 465 -27.72 -25.98 -10.47
CA PRO A 465 -28.94 -26.71 -10.04
C PRO A 465 -29.34 -26.30 -8.60
N GLN A 466 -30.66 -26.20 -8.35
CA GLN A 466 -31.20 -25.78 -7.05
C GLN A 466 -30.69 -26.67 -5.90
N ALA A 467 -30.58 -28.00 -6.14
CA ALA A 467 -30.04 -28.93 -5.15
C ALA A 467 -28.61 -28.64 -4.71
N GLU A 468 -27.79 -28.04 -5.58
CA GLU A 468 -26.44 -27.59 -5.21
C GLU A 468 -26.50 -26.26 -4.44
N ARG A 469 -27.38 -25.34 -4.85
CA ARG A 469 -27.57 -24.03 -4.23
C ARG A 469 -28.10 -24.14 -2.80
N ASP A 470 -29.02 -25.10 -2.55
CA ASP A 470 -29.65 -25.35 -1.22
C ASP A 470 -28.63 -25.85 -0.19
N LEU A 471 -27.54 -26.48 -0.61
CA LEU A 471 -26.45 -26.96 0.23
C LEU A 471 -25.38 -25.90 0.52
N THR A 472 -25.69 -24.66 0.24
CA THR A 472 -24.89 -23.46 0.37
C THR A 472 -23.45 -23.63 0.83
N ASP A 473 -22.58 -23.18 -0.03
CA ASP A 473 -21.14 -23.13 0.13
C ASP A 473 -20.74 -22.13 1.22
N THR A 474 -20.95 -22.46 2.50
CA THR A 474 -20.63 -21.56 3.62
C THR A 474 -19.22 -21.83 4.13
N ARG A 475 -18.40 -20.80 4.12
CA ARG A 475 -16.99 -20.84 4.52
C ARG A 475 -16.72 -19.92 5.71
N TYR A 476 -16.19 -20.48 6.77
CA TYR A 476 -15.80 -19.72 7.97
C TYR A 476 -14.30 -19.84 8.22
N LEU A 477 -13.70 -18.71 8.56
CA LEU A 477 -12.35 -18.67 9.09
C LEU A 477 -12.30 -17.66 10.23
N THR A 478 -11.87 -18.11 11.42
CA THR A 478 -11.60 -17.24 12.55
C THR A 478 -10.12 -17.27 12.86
N LYS A 479 -9.50 -16.11 13.01
CA LYS A 479 -8.10 -15.94 13.39
C LYS A 479 -8.01 -15.11 14.65
N GLN A 480 -7.23 -15.57 15.61
CA GLN A 480 -6.91 -14.87 16.84
C GLN A 480 -5.39 -14.85 17.04
N ILE A 481 -4.85 -13.69 17.37
CA ILE A 481 -3.43 -13.55 17.67
C ILE A 481 -3.28 -12.70 18.92
N ILE A 482 -2.60 -13.24 19.92
CA ILE A 482 -2.19 -12.51 21.12
C ILE A 482 -0.70 -12.25 21.03
N SER A 483 -0.28 -11.03 21.27
CA SER A 483 1.12 -10.65 21.24
C SER A 483 1.52 -9.89 22.50
N TYR A 484 2.59 -10.31 23.13
CA TYR A 484 3.21 -9.65 24.27
C TYR A 484 4.45 -8.94 23.77
N SER A 485 4.68 -7.71 24.20
CA SER A 485 5.87 -6.94 23.83
C SER A 485 6.51 -6.27 25.03
N TYR A 486 7.82 -6.16 24.97
CA TYR A 486 8.62 -5.39 25.92
C TYR A 486 9.57 -4.49 25.15
N GLU A 487 9.40 -3.17 25.32
CA GLU A 487 10.26 -2.15 24.73
C GLU A 487 11.13 -1.53 25.82
N SER A 488 12.43 -1.38 25.55
CA SER A 488 13.33 -0.69 26.48
C SER A 488 14.33 0.22 25.78
N ASN A 489 14.76 1.24 26.51
CA ASN A 489 15.76 2.22 26.08
C ASN A 489 16.86 2.31 27.12
N PHE A 490 18.09 1.98 26.75
CA PHE A 490 19.27 2.03 27.63
C PHE A 490 20.29 3.07 27.13
N PHE A 491 21.24 3.42 27.97
CA PHE A 491 22.37 4.29 27.64
C PHE A 491 21.92 5.62 27.00
N THR A 492 21.01 6.35 27.66
CA THR A 492 20.47 7.61 27.17
C THR A 492 19.85 7.47 25.75
N LYS A 493 19.04 6.41 25.57
CA LYS A 493 18.37 6.09 24.31
C LYS A 493 19.31 5.65 23.15
N LYS A 494 20.60 5.38 23.42
CA LYS A 494 21.50 4.83 22.38
C LYS A 494 21.16 3.40 22.01
N LEU A 495 20.77 2.57 22.98
CA LEU A 495 20.33 1.21 22.77
C LEU A 495 18.83 1.13 22.96
N LYS A 496 18.11 0.71 21.94
CA LYS A 496 16.66 0.42 21.99
C LYS A 496 16.45 -1.05 21.71
N THR A 497 15.64 -1.70 22.53
CA THR A 497 15.27 -3.10 22.33
C THR A 497 13.76 -3.26 22.26
N ASN A 498 13.32 -4.20 21.45
CA ASN A 498 11.92 -4.61 21.34
C ASN A 498 11.89 -6.12 21.30
N LEU A 499 11.35 -6.75 22.35
CA LEU A 499 11.18 -8.19 22.44
C LEU A 499 9.69 -8.50 22.32
N PHE A 500 9.34 -9.58 21.64
CA PHE A 500 7.94 -9.95 21.50
C PHE A 500 7.75 -11.48 21.41
N TYR A 501 6.57 -11.89 21.87
CA TYR A 501 6.08 -13.27 21.78
C TYR A 501 4.66 -13.23 21.23
N LYS A 502 4.33 -14.13 20.29
CA LYS A 502 3.03 -14.18 19.59
C LYS A 502 2.44 -15.58 19.70
N GLN A 503 1.17 -15.66 20.04
CA GLN A 503 0.35 -16.87 20.03
C GLN A 503 -0.68 -16.74 18.90
N TYR A 504 -0.74 -17.75 18.03
CA TYR A 504 -1.61 -17.78 16.86
C TYR A 504 -2.63 -18.90 17.01
N LYS A 505 -3.89 -18.59 16.76
CA LYS A 505 -4.96 -19.58 16.65
C LYS A 505 -5.80 -19.28 15.41
N GLN A 506 -6.12 -20.33 14.63
CA GLN A 506 -6.99 -20.26 13.47
C GLN A 506 -7.93 -21.44 13.46
N ASP A 507 -9.24 -21.16 13.38
CA ASP A 507 -10.30 -22.14 13.28
C ASP A 507 -10.93 -21.99 11.89
N VAL A 508 -11.08 -23.10 11.17
CA VAL A 508 -11.62 -23.16 9.80
C VAL A 508 -12.76 -24.15 9.76
N LYS A 509 -13.87 -23.73 9.15
CA LYS A 509 -15.00 -24.61 8.84
C LYS A 509 -15.45 -24.35 7.40
N LEU A 510 -15.63 -25.40 6.66
CA LEU A 510 -16.14 -25.40 5.30
C LEU A 510 -17.24 -26.45 5.17
N SER A 511 -18.26 -26.13 4.40
CA SER A 511 -19.29 -27.07 3.98
C SER A 511 -19.42 -26.98 2.46
N ASP A 512 -19.07 -28.03 1.75
CA ASP A 512 -19.14 -28.13 0.29
C ASP A 512 -20.19 -29.18 -0.13
N PRO A 513 -21.05 -28.87 -1.11
CA PRO A 513 -21.89 -29.90 -1.76
C PRO A 513 -21.01 -30.84 -2.60
N LYS A 514 -21.21 -32.15 -2.41
CA LYS A 514 -20.53 -33.18 -3.19
C LYS A 514 -21.56 -34.22 -3.71
N LYS A 515 -21.37 -34.65 -4.93
CA LYS A 515 -22.13 -35.81 -5.46
C LYS A 515 -21.67 -37.08 -4.73
N ALA A 516 -22.64 -37.78 -4.11
CA ALA A 516 -22.47 -39.09 -3.51
C ALA A 516 -23.47 -40.02 -4.22
N GLY A 517 -23.05 -40.67 -5.33
CA GLY A 517 -23.92 -41.40 -6.21
C GLY A 517 -24.88 -40.49 -6.98
N GLN A 518 -26.19 -40.65 -6.78
CA GLN A 518 -27.22 -39.78 -7.37
C GLN A 518 -27.62 -38.61 -6.44
N GLU A 519 -27.21 -38.64 -5.20
CA GLU A 519 -27.52 -37.60 -4.20
C GLU A 519 -26.40 -36.55 -4.10
N ILE A 520 -26.80 -35.32 -3.77
CA ILE A 520 -25.87 -34.25 -3.41
C ILE A 520 -25.89 -34.11 -1.90
N VAL A 521 -24.72 -34.31 -1.24
CA VAL A 521 -24.58 -34.26 0.20
C VAL A 521 -23.60 -33.17 0.60
N ALA A 522 -23.85 -32.49 1.75
CA ALA A 522 -22.92 -31.52 2.29
C ALA A 522 -21.77 -32.23 3.03
N THR A 523 -20.54 -32.07 2.54
CA THR A 523 -19.34 -32.54 3.24
C THR A 523 -18.78 -31.41 4.07
N THR A 524 -18.69 -31.57 5.39
CA THR A 524 -18.13 -30.56 6.31
C THR A 524 -16.69 -30.90 6.66
N TYR A 525 -15.81 -29.93 6.49
CA TYR A 525 -14.41 -29.99 6.91
C TYR A 525 -14.15 -28.96 8.03
N LYS A 526 -13.44 -29.39 9.09
CA LYS A 526 -13.02 -28.54 10.20
C LYS A 526 -11.52 -28.71 10.46
N LYS A 527 -10.83 -27.62 10.74
CA LYS A 527 -9.40 -27.61 11.09
C LYS A 527 -9.07 -26.52 12.09
N ASP A 528 -8.40 -26.91 13.16
CA ASP A 528 -7.89 -26.01 14.19
C ASP A 528 -6.35 -25.97 14.10
N ILE A 529 -5.79 -24.77 14.07
CA ILE A 529 -4.35 -24.55 13.96
C ILE A 529 -3.93 -23.65 15.14
N SER A 530 -2.94 -24.09 15.90
CA SER A 530 -2.36 -23.31 17.01
C SER A 530 -0.84 -23.38 16.95
N HIS A 531 -0.18 -22.21 17.01
CA HIS A 531 1.26 -22.08 16.96
C HIS A 531 1.77 -20.87 17.74
N ASN A 532 3.10 -20.83 17.97
CA ASN A 532 3.76 -19.72 18.65
C ASN A 532 4.90 -19.17 17.78
N GLY A 533 5.15 -17.87 17.91
CA GLY A 533 6.26 -17.16 17.32
C GLY A 533 6.89 -16.21 18.32
N TYR A 534 8.14 -15.85 18.12
CA TYR A 534 8.85 -14.91 18.98
C TYR A 534 9.93 -14.19 18.19
N GLY A 535 10.31 -13.02 18.66
CA GLY A 535 11.34 -12.24 17.99
C GLY A 535 11.86 -11.09 18.83
N ALA A 536 12.88 -10.47 18.27
CA ALA A 536 13.55 -9.31 18.84
C ALA A 536 13.94 -8.33 17.74
N ALA A 537 13.92 -7.04 18.08
CA ALA A 537 14.50 -5.98 17.26
C ALA A 537 15.34 -5.06 18.15
N ILE A 538 16.54 -4.75 17.72
CA ILE A 538 17.53 -3.99 18.47
C ILE A 538 18.08 -2.89 17.58
N SER A 539 18.17 -1.69 18.12
CA SER A 539 18.80 -0.54 17.49
C SER A 539 19.90 -0.01 18.41
N PHE A 540 21.09 0.17 17.87
CA PHE A 540 22.22 0.75 18.61
C PHE A 540 22.82 1.94 17.86
N ALA A 541 22.68 3.14 18.44
CA ALA A 541 23.28 4.35 17.91
C ALA A 541 24.77 4.38 18.29
N ILE A 542 25.64 3.91 17.41
CA ILE A 542 27.08 3.92 17.57
C ILE A 542 27.58 5.37 17.69
N THR A 543 27.10 6.23 16.77
CA THR A 543 27.26 7.68 16.80
C THR A 543 25.92 8.34 16.44
N PRO A 544 25.75 9.66 16.60
CA PRO A 544 24.53 10.35 16.14
C PRO A 544 24.22 10.17 14.63
N LYS A 545 25.22 9.78 13.84
CA LYS A 545 25.12 9.58 12.38
C LYS A 545 25.17 8.11 11.95
N ILE A 546 25.45 7.18 12.85
CA ILE A 546 25.58 5.75 12.54
C ILE A 546 24.73 4.96 13.52
N THR A 547 23.69 4.31 13.01
CA THR A 547 22.82 3.42 13.79
C THR A 547 22.86 2.01 13.20
N LEU A 548 23.19 1.04 14.03
CA LEU A 548 23.09 -0.38 13.73
C LEU A 548 21.68 -0.87 14.05
N LEU A 549 21.08 -1.61 13.15
CA LEU A 549 19.78 -2.25 13.31
C LEU A 549 19.96 -3.76 13.19
N THR A 550 19.38 -4.53 14.09
CA THR A 550 19.30 -5.97 13.94
C THR A 550 17.93 -6.47 14.39
N SER A 551 17.38 -7.43 13.69
CA SER A 551 16.13 -8.07 14.09
C SER A 551 16.11 -9.53 13.70
N ALA A 552 15.47 -10.35 14.56
CA ALA A 552 15.28 -11.76 14.31
C ALA A 552 13.87 -12.17 14.74
N GLU A 553 13.25 -13.09 14.01
CA GLU A 553 11.92 -13.61 14.31
C GLU A 553 11.79 -15.06 13.85
N LYS A 554 11.25 -15.93 14.72
CA LYS A 554 10.61 -17.16 14.30
C LYS A 554 9.18 -16.81 13.90
N ALA A 555 9.02 -16.51 12.62
CA ALA A 555 7.77 -16.08 12.03
C ALA A 555 6.91 -17.26 11.59
N LEU A 556 5.60 -17.05 11.57
CA LEU A 556 4.62 -18.02 11.12
C LEU A 556 3.61 -17.36 10.20
N ARG A 557 3.14 -18.08 9.19
CA ARG A 557 1.97 -17.72 8.39
C ARG A 557 1.00 -18.90 8.33
N MET A 558 -0.23 -18.62 8.70
CA MET A 558 -1.33 -19.58 8.56
C MET A 558 -1.87 -19.53 7.13
N PRO A 559 -2.31 -20.68 6.58
CA PRO A 559 -2.93 -20.71 5.26
C PRO A 559 -4.09 -19.72 5.16
N GLY A 560 -4.17 -19.03 4.03
CA GLY A 560 -5.21 -18.01 3.78
C GLY A 560 -6.55 -18.59 3.35
N ILE A 561 -7.54 -17.72 3.26
CA ILE A 561 -8.93 -18.08 2.91
C ILE A 561 -8.99 -18.79 1.55
N SER A 562 -8.47 -18.17 0.49
CA SER A 562 -8.49 -18.75 -0.85
C SER A 562 -7.61 -19.99 -0.98
N GLU A 563 -6.57 -20.13 -0.15
CA GLU A 563 -5.68 -21.28 -0.15
C GLU A 563 -6.37 -22.52 0.44
N LEU A 564 -7.02 -22.37 1.60
CA LEU A 564 -7.74 -23.46 2.26
C LEU A 564 -9.11 -23.72 1.64
N LEU A 565 -9.88 -22.65 1.40
CA LEU A 565 -11.30 -22.72 1.09
C LEU A 565 -11.58 -22.67 -0.41
N GLY A 566 -10.55 -22.40 -1.22
CA GLY A 566 -10.72 -22.20 -2.65
C GLY A 566 -11.58 -20.98 -3.01
N ASN A 567 -11.91 -20.87 -4.26
CA ASN A 567 -12.91 -19.96 -4.82
C ASN A 567 -13.31 -20.45 -6.21
N THR A 568 -14.48 -21.03 -6.33
CA THR A 568 -14.99 -21.60 -7.57
C THR A 568 -15.14 -20.55 -8.68
N SER A 569 -15.52 -19.31 -8.32
CA SER A 569 -15.64 -18.20 -9.28
C SER A 569 -14.29 -17.75 -9.89
N ASP A 570 -13.17 -18.13 -9.29
CA ASP A 570 -11.80 -17.89 -9.76
C ASP A 570 -11.08 -19.18 -10.17
N ASN A 571 -11.78 -20.28 -10.29
CA ASN A 571 -11.23 -21.62 -10.58
C ASN A 571 -10.13 -22.05 -9.59
N ILE A 572 -10.26 -21.64 -8.31
CA ILE A 572 -9.33 -22.02 -7.24
C ILE A 572 -9.91 -23.19 -6.47
N GLN A 573 -9.23 -24.33 -6.53
CA GLN A 573 -9.59 -25.51 -5.76
C GLN A 573 -9.22 -25.37 -4.29
N PRO A 574 -10.06 -25.81 -3.34
CA PRO A 574 -9.71 -25.85 -1.94
C PRO A 574 -8.59 -26.86 -1.66
N THR A 575 -7.68 -26.51 -0.76
CA THR A 575 -6.59 -27.41 -0.33
C THR A 575 -6.53 -27.48 1.20
N TYR A 576 -7.26 -28.42 1.78
CA TYR A 576 -7.45 -28.53 3.23
C TYR A 576 -6.22 -29.05 3.98
N THR A 577 -5.31 -29.72 3.27
CA THR A 577 -4.11 -30.35 3.84
C THR A 577 -2.99 -29.38 4.09
N LEU A 578 -3.11 -28.15 3.64
CA LEU A 578 -2.04 -27.14 3.77
C LEU A 578 -1.61 -26.95 5.22
N LEU A 579 -0.29 -27.04 5.42
CA LEU A 579 0.38 -26.76 6.68
C LEU A 579 0.73 -25.29 6.79
N PRO A 580 0.83 -24.73 8.00
CA PRO A 580 1.37 -23.39 8.19
C PRO A 580 2.81 -23.27 7.69
N GLU A 581 3.12 -22.14 7.10
CA GLU A 581 4.50 -21.78 6.75
C GLU A 581 5.23 -21.27 7.99
N THR A 582 6.49 -21.63 8.13
CA THR A 582 7.36 -21.08 9.18
C THR A 582 8.64 -20.52 8.57
N SER A 583 9.18 -19.49 9.18
CA SER A 583 10.45 -18.89 8.75
C SER A 583 11.28 -18.45 9.95
N THR A 584 12.57 -18.72 9.90
CA THR A 584 13.56 -18.07 10.77
C THR A 584 14.16 -16.92 9.98
N ASN A 585 13.82 -15.70 10.39
CA ASN A 585 14.27 -14.46 9.75
C ASN A 585 15.37 -13.82 10.58
N PHE A 586 16.40 -13.32 9.92
CA PHE A 586 17.44 -12.47 10.51
C PHE A 586 17.71 -11.30 9.57
N ASN A 587 17.79 -10.09 10.14
CA ASN A 587 18.15 -8.87 9.41
C ASN A 587 19.28 -8.14 10.16
N LEU A 588 20.20 -7.56 9.37
CA LEU A 588 21.26 -6.68 9.83
C LEU A 588 21.25 -5.43 8.94
N GLY A 589 21.08 -4.26 9.53
CA GLY A 589 20.95 -3.01 8.79
C GLY A 589 21.80 -1.87 9.39
N PHE A 590 22.07 -0.88 8.56
CA PHE A 590 22.77 0.35 8.96
C PHE A 590 21.99 1.56 8.46
N LEU A 591 21.78 2.53 9.35
CA LEU A 591 21.36 3.89 9.00
C LEU A 591 22.58 4.81 9.11
N LEU A 592 23.01 5.34 7.99
CA LEU A 592 24.19 6.19 7.89
C LEU A 592 23.77 7.61 7.45
N GLY A 593 24.00 8.61 8.28
CA GLY A 593 23.71 10.02 7.98
C GLY A 593 22.64 10.63 8.90
N THR A 594 22.22 11.89 8.73
CA THR A 594 22.52 12.74 7.57
C THR A 594 23.94 13.28 7.66
N TYR A 595 24.74 13.00 6.66
CA TYR A 595 26.03 13.66 6.50
C TYR A 595 25.81 14.98 5.77
N THR A 596 26.11 16.10 6.40
CA THR A 596 25.95 17.44 5.84
C THR A 596 27.32 18.07 5.61
N THR A 597 27.58 18.48 4.38
CA THR A 597 28.78 19.25 4.00
C THR A 597 28.33 20.44 3.17
N LYS A 598 28.37 21.63 3.74
CA LYS A 598 27.81 22.86 3.11
C LYS A 598 26.33 22.67 2.74
N LYS A 599 26.02 22.61 1.43
CA LYS A 599 24.67 22.46 0.85
C LYS A 599 24.36 21.02 0.46
N HIS A 600 25.24 20.05 0.71
CA HIS A 600 25.10 18.65 0.38
C HIS A 600 24.63 17.86 1.59
N HIS A 601 23.62 17.01 1.41
CA HIS A 601 23.09 16.12 2.44
C HIS A 601 23.02 14.70 1.87
N PHE A 602 23.59 13.74 2.59
CA PHE A 602 23.66 12.33 2.21
C PHE A 602 23.07 11.45 3.29
N ASN A 603 22.22 10.51 2.90
CA ASN A 603 21.74 9.42 3.75
C ASN A 603 21.91 8.09 3.00
N ILE A 604 22.37 7.07 3.72
CA ILE A 604 22.55 5.72 3.20
C ILE A 604 21.87 4.77 4.17
N GLU A 605 21.03 3.88 3.64
CA GLU A 605 20.37 2.83 4.40
C GLU A 605 20.67 1.49 3.74
N THR A 606 21.14 0.52 4.53
CA THR A 606 21.40 -0.84 4.06
C THR A 606 20.67 -1.84 4.92
N ASN A 607 20.29 -2.96 4.35
CA ASN A 607 19.73 -4.08 5.07
C ASN A 607 20.19 -5.38 4.41
N PHE A 608 20.81 -6.26 5.17
CA PHE A 608 21.17 -7.62 4.81
C PHE A 608 20.18 -8.56 5.49
N PHE A 609 19.79 -9.63 4.83
CA PHE A 609 18.85 -10.57 5.42
C PHE A 609 19.15 -12.04 5.06
N ILE A 610 18.75 -12.93 5.97
CA ILE A 610 18.75 -14.37 5.79
C ILE A 610 17.40 -14.89 6.26
N ARG A 611 16.77 -15.77 5.47
CA ARG A 611 15.51 -16.43 5.77
C ARG A 611 15.61 -17.92 5.48
N ASP A 612 15.20 -18.74 6.43
CA ASP A 612 15.07 -20.19 6.28
C ASP A 612 13.58 -20.52 6.44
N ILE A 613 12.94 -20.92 5.35
CA ILE A 613 11.49 -21.06 5.23
C ILE A 613 11.17 -22.54 5.07
N LYS A 614 10.13 -23.00 5.78
CA LYS A 614 9.57 -24.34 5.65
C LYS A 614 8.10 -24.26 5.26
N ASN A 615 7.65 -25.23 4.47
CA ASN A 615 6.26 -25.37 4.04
C ASN A 615 5.72 -24.13 3.30
N LEU A 616 6.54 -23.45 2.50
CA LEU A 616 6.11 -22.27 1.73
C LEU A 616 4.89 -22.64 0.85
N ILE A 617 3.77 -21.96 1.03
CA ILE A 617 2.57 -22.21 0.24
C ILE A 617 2.70 -21.50 -1.10
N THR A 618 2.59 -22.25 -2.16
CA THR A 618 2.67 -21.76 -3.54
C THR A 618 1.53 -22.28 -4.38
N ARG A 619 1.23 -21.58 -5.45
CA ARG A 619 0.28 -22.08 -6.46
C ARG A 619 0.86 -23.33 -7.11
N GLY A 620 0.11 -24.41 -7.17
CA GLY A 620 0.45 -25.62 -7.90
C GLY A 620 0.68 -25.35 -9.39
N ILE A 621 1.40 -26.22 -10.05
CA ILE A 621 1.59 -26.15 -11.51
C ILE A 621 0.35 -26.78 -12.13
N SER A 622 -0.46 -25.99 -12.84
CA SER A 622 -1.56 -26.54 -13.65
C SER A 622 -0.97 -27.30 -14.84
N GLY A 623 -1.29 -28.58 -14.93
CA GLY A 623 -0.87 -29.43 -16.06
C GLY A 623 -1.84 -29.38 -17.25
N SER A 624 -2.95 -28.65 -17.15
CA SER A 624 -4.00 -28.60 -18.16
C SER A 624 -4.22 -27.19 -18.71
N ILE A 625 -4.90 -27.10 -19.83
CA ILE A 625 -5.35 -25.85 -20.46
C ILE A 625 -6.40 -25.14 -19.58
N SER A 626 -6.98 -25.84 -18.57
CA SER A 626 -7.93 -25.24 -17.64
C SER A 626 -7.22 -24.28 -16.68
N ASP A 627 -7.82 -23.13 -16.42
CA ASP A 627 -7.38 -22.13 -15.44
C ASP A 627 -7.49 -22.61 -13.99
N THR A 628 -7.94 -23.83 -13.75
CA THR A 628 -8.16 -24.42 -12.43
C THR A 628 -6.83 -24.76 -11.77
N TYR A 629 -6.62 -24.28 -10.55
CA TYR A 629 -5.43 -24.58 -9.76
C TYR A 629 -5.72 -24.65 -8.25
N GLY A 630 -4.87 -25.38 -7.54
CA GLY A 630 -4.84 -25.42 -6.08
C GLY A 630 -3.53 -24.83 -5.52
N PHE A 631 -3.34 -24.96 -4.24
CA PHE A 631 -2.12 -24.57 -3.54
C PHE A 631 -1.43 -25.82 -2.96
N GLU A 632 -0.14 -25.73 -2.80
CA GLU A 632 0.71 -26.79 -2.23
C GLU A 632 1.76 -26.23 -1.28
N ASN A 633 2.18 -27.02 -0.32
CA ASN A 633 3.34 -26.68 0.52
C ASN A 633 4.63 -27.07 -0.22
N LEU A 634 5.41 -26.09 -0.58
CA LEU A 634 6.76 -26.27 -1.09
C LEU A 634 7.72 -26.50 0.08
N GLY A 635 8.49 -27.56 0.11
CA GLY A 635 9.30 -28.04 1.24
C GLY A 635 10.12 -26.93 1.92
N LYS A 636 11.43 -26.85 1.62
CA LYS A 636 12.35 -25.86 2.23
C LYS A 636 12.79 -24.82 1.20
N VAL A 637 12.84 -23.54 1.62
CA VAL A 637 13.36 -22.44 0.81
C VAL A 637 14.34 -21.64 1.64
N LYS A 638 15.53 -21.36 1.09
CA LYS A 638 16.49 -20.44 1.69
C LYS A 638 16.58 -19.17 0.86
N SER A 639 16.46 -18.03 1.51
CA SER A 639 16.59 -16.71 0.86
C SER A 639 17.63 -15.87 1.59
N THR A 640 18.60 -15.33 0.85
CA THR A 640 19.60 -14.37 1.34
C THR A 640 19.64 -13.18 0.41
N GLY A 641 19.88 -12.00 0.94
CA GLY A 641 19.94 -10.81 0.08
C GLY A 641 20.29 -9.55 0.83
N TYR A 642 20.27 -8.47 0.07
CA TYR A 642 20.51 -7.12 0.59
C TYR A 642 19.73 -6.07 -0.18
N ASP A 643 19.43 -4.99 0.54
CA ASP A 643 18.82 -3.76 0.04
C ASP A 643 19.71 -2.58 0.34
N LEU A 644 19.76 -1.62 -0.58
CA LEU A 644 20.48 -0.36 -0.44
C LEU A 644 19.55 0.79 -0.86
N GLU A 645 19.44 1.81 -0.02
CA GLU A 645 18.80 3.08 -0.36
C GLU A 645 19.81 4.22 -0.16
N LEU A 646 20.01 5.02 -1.21
CA LEU A 646 20.84 6.21 -1.21
C LEU A 646 19.95 7.44 -1.40
N LYS A 647 20.05 8.43 -0.52
CA LYS A 647 19.36 9.72 -0.65
C LYS A 647 20.38 10.84 -0.67
N TYR A 648 20.29 11.66 -1.67
CA TYR A 648 21.10 12.85 -1.83
C TYR A 648 20.24 14.07 -2.04
N ASN A 649 20.54 15.15 -1.33
CA ASN A 649 19.92 16.45 -1.51
C ASN A 649 21.01 17.52 -1.64
N TYR A 650 20.91 18.35 -2.66
CA TYR A 650 21.76 19.52 -2.84
C TYR A 650 20.93 20.78 -2.78
N ASN A 651 21.21 21.64 -1.78
CA ASN A 651 20.62 22.95 -1.62
C ASN A 651 19.07 22.98 -1.67
N ASN A 652 18.40 21.91 -1.25
CA ASN A 652 16.94 21.74 -1.34
C ASN A 652 16.38 21.96 -2.77
N ARG A 653 17.23 21.85 -3.79
CA ARG A 653 16.85 21.96 -5.21
C ARG A 653 16.98 20.64 -5.96
N LEU A 654 18.09 19.93 -5.80
CA LEU A 654 18.30 18.62 -6.44
C LEU A 654 18.11 17.51 -5.39
N PHE A 655 17.20 16.58 -5.69
CA PHE A 655 16.95 15.38 -4.90
C PHE A 655 17.20 14.15 -5.75
N ILE A 656 17.98 13.23 -5.23
CA ILE A 656 18.22 11.92 -5.86
C ILE A 656 17.93 10.85 -4.82
N THR A 657 17.09 9.90 -5.18
CA THR A 657 16.85 8.68 -4.40
C THR A 657 17.12 7.48 -5.28
N SER A 658 18.10 6.67 -4.90
CA SER A 658 18.44 5.43 -5.62
C SER A 658 18.24 4.23 -4.70
N ASN A 659 17.49 3.26 -5.18
CA ASN A 659 17.19 2.01 -4.50
C ASN A 659 17.75 0.84 -5.31
N PHE A 660 18.38 -0.08 -4.63
CA PHE A 660 18.92 -1.30 -5.21
C PHE A 660 18.57 -2.48 -4.31
N SER A 661 18.13 -3.59 -4.90
CA SER A 661 17.78 -4.80 -4.17
C SER A 661 18.24 -6.02 -4.93
N ASN A 662 18.91 -6.92 -4.22
CA ASN A 662 19.31 -8.22 -4.73
C ASN A 662 19.06 -9.29 -3.70
N PHE A 663 18.47 -10.40 -4.13
CA PHE A 663 18.28 -11.57 -3.28
C PHE A 663 18.46 -12.88 -4.06
N ASN A 664 18.77 -13.93 -3.33
CA ASN A 664 18.92 -15.28 -3.83
C ASN A 664 18.00 -16.21 -3.04
N ALA A 665 16.75 -16.37 -3.52
CA ALA A 665 15.76 -17.27 -2.93
C ALA A 665 15.72 -18.58 -3.72
N ARG A 666 16.09 -19.69 -3.09
CA ARG A 666 16.21 -20.99 -3.74
C ARG A 666 15.48 -22.09 -3.00
N TYR A 667 14.95 -23.04 -3.75
CA TYR A 667 14.47 -24.30 -3.22
C TYR A 667 15.61 -25.08 -2.56
N ASN A 668 15.46 -25.52 -1.31
CA ASN A 668 16.55 -26.06 -0.51
C ASN A 668 16.20 -27.40 0.16
N LEU A 669 15.24 -28.14 -0.36
CA LEU A 669 15.02 -29.55 -0.02
C LEU A 669 15.71 -30.42 -1.07
N ARG A 670 16.68 -31.23 -0.65
CA ARG A 670 17.51 -32.01 -1.57
C ARG A 670 16.86 -33.34 -1.93
N TYR A 671 16.29 -34.01 -0.96
CA TYR A 671 15.71 -35.34 -1.13
C TYR A 671 14.24 -35.31 -0.78
N ASP A 672 13.44 -36.09 -1.51
CA ASP A 672 12.02 -36.35 -1.21
C ASP A 672 11.92 -37.39 -0.06
N GLU A 673 10.68 -37.78 0.29
CA GLU A 673 10.39 -38.78 1.31
C GLU A 673 10.85 -40.20 0.95
N PHE A 674 11.13 -40.45 -0.32
CA PHE A 674 11.62 -41.72 -0.85
C PHE A 674 13.14 -41.76 -1.04
N GLY A 675 13.86 -40.66 -0.68
CA GLY A 675 15.32 -40.54 -0.82
C GLY A 675 15.79 -40.13 -2.23
N SER A 676 14.89 -39.81 -3.16
CA SER A 676 15.26 -39.35 -4.49
C SER A 676 15.58 -37.85 -4.50
N GLU A 677 16.57 -37.45 -5.29
CA GLU A 677 16.91 -36.01 -5.35
C GLU A 677 15.81 -35.20 -6.06
N TYR A 678 15.36 -34.14 -5.41
CA TYR A 678 14.35 -33.27 -5.96
C TYR A 678 14.87 -32.56 -7.19
N ILE A 679 14.13 -32.63 -8.30
CA ILE A 679 14.49 -32.00 -9.59
C ILE A 679 14.68 -30.48 -9.46
N TYR A 680 13.98 -29.82 -8.50
CA TYR A 680 14.06 -28.38 -8.24
C TYR A 680 15.12 -27.99 -7.22
N TYR A 681 15.94 -28.93 -6.72
CA TYR A 681 16.98 -28.60 -5.74
C TYR A 681 17.93 -27.53 -6.26
N LYS A 682 18.06 -26.42 -5.53
CA LYS A 682 18.81 -25.20 -5.89
C LYS A 682 18.18 -24.32 -6.99
N ASP A 683 17.03 -24.63 -7.53
CA ASP A 683 16.32 -23.74 -8.42
C ASP A 683 15.89 -22.43 -7.72
N ARG A 684 15.88 -21.32 -8.45
CA ARG A 684 15.32 -20.06 -7.97
C ARG A 684 13.82 -20.15 -7.83
N LEU A 685 13.26 -19.42 -6.84
CA LEU A 685 11.82 -19.31 -6.72
C LEU A 685 11.21 -18.67 -7.98
N ARG A 686 10.10 -19.25 -8.42
CA ARG A 686 9.31 -18.79 -9.56
C ARG A 686 8.71 -17.41 -9.31
N ASN A 687 8.55 -16.62 -10.37
CA ASN A 687 7.93 -15.28 -10.33
C ASN A 687 8.54 -14.35 -9.27
N ALA A 688 9.84 -14.50 -8.99
CA ALA A 688 10.58 -13.73 -8.01
C ALA A 688 11.66 -12.85 -8.68
N PRO A 689 11.38 -11.57 -8.98
CA PRO A 689 12.35 -10.64 -9.57
C PRO A 689 13.46 -10.32 -8.57
N TYR A 690 14.56 -11.01 -8.66
CA TYR A 690 15.63 -11.06 -7.65
C TYR A 690 16.64 -9.91 -7.71
N LEU A 691 16.68 -9.17 -8.79
CA LEU A 691 17.56 -8.01 -8.96
C LEU A 691 16.75 -6.85 -9.52
N THR A 692 16.60 -5.80 -8.74
CA THR A 692 15.86 -4.59 -9.11
C THR A 692 16.63 -3.34 -8.70
N ALA A 693 16.53 -2.29 -9.51
CA ALA A 693 17.03 -0.96 -9.16
C ALA A 693 16.02 0.11 -9.57
N ASN A 694 15.97 1.19 -8.83
CA ASN A 694 15.17 2.37 -9.15
C ASN A 694 15.94 3.63 -8.78
N THR A 695 15.95 4.62 -9.66
CA THR A 695 16.54 5.93 -9.38
C THR A 695 15.54 7.02 -9.73
N TYR A 696 15.18 7.81 -8.75
CA TYR A 696 14.33 8.99 -8.90
C TYR A 696 15.17 10.25 -8.71
N VAL A 697 15.11 11.15 -9.68
CA VAL A 697 15.79 12.44 -9.66
C VAL A 697 14.75 13.54 -9.77
N GLU A 698 14.80 14.55 -8.91
CA GLU A 698 13.94 15.73 -8.96
C GLU A 698 14.80 16.99 -8.85
N TYR A 699 14.57 17.95 -9.74
CA TYR A 699 15.14 19.28 -9.65
C TYR A 699 14.04 20.32 -9.51
N LYS A 700 14.21 21.25 -8.54
CA LYS A 700 13.24 22.30 -8.21
C LYS A 700 13.80 23.68 -8.55
N PHE A 701 13.02 24.42 -9.33
CA PHE A 701 13.24 25.84 -9.60
C PHE A 701 12.24 26.62 -8.75
N ASN A 702 12.73 27.44 -7.84
CA ASN A 702 11.90 28.39 -7.10
C ASN A 702 11.81 29.68 -7.89
N ASP A 703 10.71 30.40 -7.77
CA ASP A 703 10.47 31.69 -8.44
C ASP A 703 10.60 31.62 -9.97
N PHE A 704 10.16 30.53 -10.61
CA PHE A 704 10.43 30.23 -12.01
C PHE A 704 9.80 31.22 -13.00
N ILE A 705 8.50 31.57 -12.84
CA ILE A 705 7.79 32.54 -13.68
C ILE A 705 7.43 33.76 -12.86
N LYS A 706 6.96 33.55 -11.63
CA LYS A 706 6.55 34.58 -10.68
C LYS A 706 7.16 34.26 -9.32
N LYS A 707 7.38 35.29 -8.50
CA LYS A 707 7.83 35.11 -7.12
C LYS A 707 6.90 34.14 -6.38
N ASN A 708 7.47 33.21 -5.60
CA ASN A 708 6.81 32.12 -4.88
C ASN A 708 6.23 31.00 -5.78
N SER A 709 6.39 31.04 -7.09
CA SER A 709 6.04 29.87 -7.94
C SER A 709 7.15 28.82 -7.88
N LYS A 710 6.77 27.56 -8.12
CA LYS A 710 7.72 26.42 -8.10
C LYS A 710 7.52 25.58 -9.36
N LEU A 711 8.62 25.31 -10.07
CA LEU A 711 8.67 24.31 -11.15
C LEU A 711 9.51 23.14 -10.66
N SER A 712 9.00 21.94 -10.79
CA SER A 712 9.73 20.69 -10.51
C SER A 712 9.81 19.84 -11.77
N ILE A 713 11.00 19.42 -12.13
CA ILE A 713 11.23 18.44 -13.21
C ILE A 713 11.73 17.18 -12.54
N ASN A 714 11.12 16.05 -12.85
CA ASN A 714 11.49 14.77 -12.28
C ASN A 714 11.69 13.70 -13.36
N TYR A 715 12.62 12.80 -13.09
CA TYR A 715 12.93 11.65 -13.92
C TYR A 715 13.00 10.40 -13.04
N ASN A 716 12.42 9.32 -13.53
CA ASN A 716 12.47 8.03 -12.84
C ASN A 716 13.02 6.96 -13.79
N PHE A 717 14.03 6.25 -13.33
CA PHE A 717 14.62 5.10 -13.99
C PHE A 717 14.30 3.84 -13.18
N GLY A 718 13.73 2.83 -13.83
CA GLY A 718 13.44 1.52 -13.24
C GLY A 718 14.17 0.41 -14.01
N TYR A 719 14.83 -0.49 -13.28
CA TYR A 719 15.48 -1.68 -13.82
C TYR A 719 14.95 -2.93 -13.13
N THR A 720 14.63 -3.95 -13.92
CA THR A 720 14.28 -5.29 -13.42
C THR A 720 15.04 -6.31 -14.27
N HIS A 721 15.87 -7.12 -13.63
CA HIS A 721 16.59 -8.20 -14.31
C HIS A 721 15.62 -9.34 -14.65
N GLN A 722 15.91 -10.14 -15.66
CA GLN A 722 15.10 -11.29 -16.05
C GLN A 722 14.89 -12.28 -14.89
N PHE A 723 13.72 -12.90 -14.87
CA PHE A 723 13.38 -13.91 -13.87
C PHE A 723 12.41 -14.95 -14.45
N TYR A 724 12.38 -16.14 -13.84
CA TYR A 724 11.63 -17.26 -14.40
C TYR A 724 10.17 -17.29 -13.97
N ARG A 725 9.26 -17.65 -14.89
CA ARG A 725 7.88 -18.01 -14.62
C ARG A 725 7.80 -19.37 -13.91
N ASN A 726 8.54 -20.35 -14.42
CA ASN A 726 8.60 -21.73 -13.93
C ASN A 726 9.95 -22.03 -13.27
N TRP A 727 10.17 -23.25 -12.81
CA TRP A 727 11.44 -23.69 -12.26
C TRP A 727 12.55 -23.69 -13.32
N GLU A 728 13.75 -23.36 -12.92
CA GLU A 728 14.92 -23.33 -13.82
C GLU A 728 15.19 -24.70 -14.44
N SER A 729 14.95 -25.79 -13.69
CA SER A 729 15.16 -27.19 -14.13
C SER A 729 14.06 -27.70 -15.06
N LEU A 730 12.88 -27.05 -15.10
CA LEU A 730 11.82 -27.43 -16.04
C LEU A 730 12.13 -26.88 -17.43
N ALA A 731 12.10 -27.80 -18.42
CA ALA A 731 12.42 -27.59 -19.82
C ALA A 731 13.90 -27.25 -20.11
N SER A 732 14.51 -28.05 -20.95
CA SER A 732 15.86 -27.83 -21.47
C SER A 732 15.92 -26.69 -22.48
N LYS A 733 14.86 -26.51 -23.30
CA LYS A 733 14.67 -25.44 -24.29
C LYS A 733 13.32 -24.74 -24.06
N GLY A 734 13.21 -23.48 -24.49
CA GLY A 734 11.95 -22.73 -24.42
C GLY A 734 11.53 -22.32 -22.98
N LYS A 735 12.48 -22.05 -22.10
CA LYS A 735 12.18 -21.63 -20.71
C LYS A 735 11.36 -20.35 -20.70
N ALA A 736 10.21 -20.39 -20.03
CA ALA A 736 9.37 -19.21 -19.84
C ALA A 736 10.01 -18.28 -18.80
N TYR A 737 10.45 -17.10 -19.24
CA TYR A 737 11.05 -16.07 -18.39
C TYR A 737 10.47 -14.69 -18.73
N ILE A 738 10.45 -13.82 -17.75
CA ILE A 738 10.16 -12.40 -17.92
C ILE A 738 11.50 -11.71 -18.26
N PRO A 739 11.60 -11.00 -19.40
CA PRO A 739 12.87 -10.45 -19.88
C PRO A 739 13.37 -9.31 -18.98
N THR A 740 14.67 -9.01 -19.08
CA THR A 740 15.27 -7.81 -18.49
C THR A 740 14.63 -6.55 -19.08
N GLN A 741 14.27 -5.60 -18.20
CA GLN A 741 13.50 -4.42 -18.56
C GLN A 741 14.08 -3.16 -17.95
N THR A 742 14.02 -2.08 -18.72
CA THR A 742 14.30 -0.71 -18.27
C THR A 742 13.07 0.17 -18.54
N LEU A 743 12.69 0.95 -17.55
CA LEU A 743 11.60 1.91 -17.64
C LEU A 743 12.14 3.32 -17.42
N HIS A 744 11.65 4.25 -18.22
CA HIS A 744 12.03 5.65 -18.15
C HIS A 744 10.75 6.49 -18.10
N ASP A 745 10.56 7.24 -17.02
CA ASP A 745 9.43 8.16 -16.85
C ASP A 745 9.95 9.59 -16.66
N LEU A 746 9.22 10.57 -17.18
CA LEU A 746 9.53 11.99 -17.05
C LEU A 746 8.29 12.73 -16.51
N GLY A 747 8.49 13.69 -15.63
CA GLY A 747 7.41 14.52 -15.12
C GLY A 747 7.82 15.97 -14.97
N ILE A 748 6.87 16.88 -15.18
CA ILE A 748 7.00 18.30 -14.95
C ILE A 748 5.80 18.75 -14.13
N SER A 749 6.04 19.50 -13.05
CA SER A 749 4.97 20.01 -12.17
C SER A 749 5.21 21.49 -11.89
N TYR A 750 4.20 22.29 -12.12
CA TYR A 750 4.20 23.72 -11.80
C TYR A 750 3.22 24.01 -10.68
N THR A 751 3.66 24.68 -9.64
CA THR A 751 2.82 25.19 -8.55
C THR A 751 2.77 26.70 -8.62
N ALA A 752 1.56 27.26 -8.67
CA ALA A 752 1.32 28.69 -8.75
C ALA A 752 1.80 29.43 -7.49
N PRO A 753 2.06 30.76 -7.55
CA PRO A 753 2.57 31.55 -6.43
C PRO A 753 1.73 31.49 -5.16
N ASN A 754 0.41 31.34 -5.31
CA ASN A 754 -0.52 31.21 -4.19
C ASN A 754 -0.50 29.84 -3.50
N ASN A 755 0.31 28.88 -3.98
CA ASN A 755 0.36 27.48 -3.56
C ASN A 755 -0.99 26.73 -3.60
N LYS A 756 -2.06 27.35 -4.16
CA LYS A 756 -3.39 26.74 -4.25
C LYS A 756 -3.54 25.82 -5.46
N THR A 757 -2.91 26.18 -6.57
CA THR A 757 -3.07 25.48 -7.84
C THR A 757 -1.76 24.85 -8.27
N SER A 758 -1.81 23.59 -8.66
CA SER A 758 -0.67 22.89 -9.26
C SER A 758 -1.10 22.17 -10.53
N LEU A 759 -0.30 22.25 -11.58
CA LEU A 759 -0.49 21.55 -12.85
C LEU A 759 0.71 20.62 -13.04
N SER A 760 0.45 19.34 -13.35
CA SER A 760 1.50 18.35 -13.58
C SER A 760 1.28 17.62 -14.89
N PHE A 761 2.34 17.44 -15.65
CA PHE A 761 2.39 16.58 -16.83
C PHE A 761 3.35 15.42 -16.57
N ASN A 762 2.92 14.20 -16.86
CA ASN A 762 3.73 12.98 -16.69
C ASN A 762 3.72 12.16 -17.98
N ALA A 763 4.89 11.78 -18.45
CA ALA A 763 5.11 10.82 -19.53
C ALA A 763 5.72 9.55 -18.95
N LYS A 764 5.03 8.42 -19.08
CA LYS A 764 5.46 7.12 -18.57
C LYS A 764 5.93 6.24 -19.72
N ASN A 765 6.94 5.40 -19.44
CA ASN A 765 7.55 4.52 -20.44
C ASN A 765 7.87 5.27 -21.74
N ILE A 766 8.63 6.39 -21.64
CA ILE A 766 8.89 7.32 -22.76
C ILE A 766 9.59 6.64 -23.95
N THR A 767 10.27 5.54 -23.70
CA THR A 767 10.96 4.73 -24.72
C THR A 767 10.06 3.75 -25.45
N ASP A 768 8.77 3.67 -25.06
CA ASP A 768 7.73 2.79 -25.63
C ASP A 768 8.15 1.31 -25.69
N LYS A 769 8.89 0.85 -24.71
CA LYS A 769 9.31 -0.55 -24.61
C LYS A 769 8.17 -1.44 -24.15
N GLN A 770 8.16 -2.65 -24.64
CA GLN A 770 7.33 -3.73 -24.11
C GLN A 770 7.74 -4.06 -22.68
N VAL A 771 6.80 -4.03 -21.75
CA VAL A 771 7.04 -4.24 -20.32
C VAL A 771 6.12 -5.33 -19.78
N PHE A 772 6.70 -6.22 -18.97
CA PHE A 772 6.01 -7.34 -18.35
C PHE A 772 6.38 -7.43 -16.88
N ASP A 773 5.39 -7.54 -16.02
CA ASP A 773 5.61 -7.93 -14.62
C ASP A 773 5.24 -9.41 -14.39
N ASN A 774 4.38 -9.97 -15.25
CA ASN A 774 4.02 -11.38 -15.31
C ASN A 774 4.28 -11.89 -16.72
N TRP A 775 4.62 -13.18 -16.84
CA TRP A 775 4.91 -13.77 -18.15
C TRP A 775 3.71 -13.67 -19.09
N ALA A 776 3.96 -13.30 -20.33
CA ALA A 776 2.95 -13.14 -21.38
C ALA A 776 1.76 -12.21 -20.98
N MET A 777 2.02 -11.18 -20.14
CA MET A 777 1.05 -10.16 -19.75
C MET A 777 1.67 -8.78 -19.92
N GLN A 778 1.50 -8.21 -21.13
CA GLN A 778 2.07 -6.90 -21.47
C GLN A 778 1.36 -5.77 -20.72
N LYS A 779 2.14 -4.86 -20.17
CA LYS A 779 1.70 -3.59 -19.56
C LYS A 779 1.57 -2.49 -20.61
N PRO A 780 0.90 -1.35 -20.27
CA PRO A 780 0.82 -0.21 -21.17
C PRO A 780 2.19 0.25 -21.71
N GLY A 781 2.25 0.57 -22.98
CA GLY A 781 3.34 1.25 -23.63
C GLY A 781 3.48 2.70 -23.16
N ARG A 782 4.03 3.57 -24.01
CA ARG A 782 4.17 5.01 -23.69
C ARG A 782 2.80 5.64 -23.42
N SER A 783 2.73 6.42 -22.33
CA SER A 783 1.48 7.06 -21.93
C SER A 783 1.71 8.43 -21.30
N PHE A 784 0.74 9.33 -21.49
CA PHE A 784 0.81 10.73 -21.07
C PHE A 784 -0.37 11.07 -20.19
N TYR A 785 -0.13 11.89 -19.15
CA TYR A 785 -1.13 12.29 -18.18
C TYR A 785 -0.96 13.75 -17.81
N LEU A 786 -2.09 14.47 -17.72
CA LEU A 786 -2.17 15.83 -17.22
C LEU A 786 -3.02 15.82 -15.94
N LYS A 787 -2.53 16.46 -14.88
CA LYS A 787 -3.23 16.54 -13.59
C LYS A 787 -3.28 17.97 -13.08
N LEU A 788 -4.48 18.42 -12.77
CA LEU A 788 -4.76 19.69 -12.08
C LEU A 788 -5.09 19.40 -10.62
N THR A 789 -4.44 20.08 -9.69
CA THR A 789 -4.72 20.01 -8.24
C THR A 789 -5.03 21.40 -7.73
N TYR A 790 -6.14 21.54 -6.99
CA TYR A 790 -6.58 22.77 -6.34
C TYR A 790 -6.73 22.57 -4.84
N ARG A 791 -6.13 23.46 -4.06
CA ARG A 791 -6.13 23.45 -2.58
C ARG A 791 -6.50 24.87 -2.12
N PRO A 792 -7.80 25.20 -2.00
CA PRO A 792 -8.18 26.46 -1.40
C PRO A 792 -7.60 26.57 0.02
N LEU A 793 -7.16 27.75 0.39
CA LEU A 793 -6.75 28.05 1.76
C LEU A 793 -8.02 28.46 2.52
N PHE A 794 -8.27 27.90 3.68
CA PHE A 794 -9.35 28.26 4.58
C PHE A 794 -8.79 28.96 5.80
#